data_ab723228383eb0464fc42c15b32934ba
#
_entry.id   ab723228383eb0464fc42c15b32934ba
#
_cell.length_a   1.000
_cell.length_b   1.000
_cell.length_c   1.000
_cell.angle_alpha   90.00
_cell.angle_beta   90.00
_cell.angle_gamma   90.00
#
_symmetry.space_group_name_H-M   'P 1'
#
loop_
_entity.id
_entity.type
_entity.pdbx_description
1 polymer ?
#
loop_
_entity_poly.entity_id
_entity_poly.type
_entity_poly.pdbx_seq_one_letter_code
_entity_poly.pdbx_strand_id
1 'polypeptide(L)'
;MKHKIKSLLWLTFALVWISILGGIFAISMGWIGYLPPIEQLQNPIDKYASQVLAADGEVIGSYAHLGSNRVLVDYKDLSPNLVKALIATEDVRFEGHSGIDFRSLARAIFKTGLLQQKSAGGGSTITQQLAKMLYSPPSSNFFTRMMKKPVEWVIAAKLERYYTKEEILAMYLNQFDFLYNAVGIRSAAFTYFGKTPAELNLQESAMLIGMCQNPSIYNPILRANSPLPMERRNTVFQQMEKAGYLTEREVDSLSRLPIKTSFHRMDHKQGIAPYFREHLRKIMMADKPDRSDYASWQYAKFRDDSIQWETNPLYGWCNKNRKPDGSPYNIYTDGLKIYTTINPAMQRYAEEAVEEHLAGHLQPAFDRERRARGGDPFSTSISADQRKKILERAIRQSERWRLGKEDGLSDSEIRAQFDRKTKMQVWSWRGQRDTVMTPLDSIRYMKGILRSGFVAMNPHNGHVLAYVGDINFSQFQYDMVSDGRRQTGSIIKPFLYSLAMIDGASPCDQVLHVQRTYRLDNGQTWTPRNTNHRRVGEMVSIQWGLQNSDNWVTAELMSRTSPLTFKRLLESYGLRGPIEATMAMSLGTPEATVGEMVSGYTTFVNDGVRVDPILVTQIEDMHGNIVATFAPKMTEVLTADAAHKMLYMLQNVVNGGTGGRLRSSFGLQMPLGGKTGTTQNNSDTWFMGFTPDLVAGCWVGGEERSVRFNSMAFGQGAAAALPIFGKFLKKVYGDSKLGYLANIPFQLPEGFSPCYDAGNSDEAVEIYEGVTPDSTSSYSPF
;
A
#
# COMPACT_ATOMS: atom_id res chain seq x y z
N MET A 1 -0.05 51.51 67.49
CA MET A 1 0.82 50.91 66.42
C MET A 1 0.39 49.49 66.03
N LYS A 2 0.20 48.52 66.94
CA LYS A 2 -0.19 47.15 66.64
C LYS A 2 -1.49 46.99 65.84
N HIS A 3 -2.55 47.79 66.06
CA HIS A 3 -3.81 47.77 65.30
C HIS A 3 -3.63 48.27 63.85
N LYS A 4 -2.86 49.33 63.62
CA LYS A 4 -2.59 49.84 62.26
C LYS A 4 -1.80 48.84 61.39
N ILE A 5 -0.84 48.11 62.01
CA ILE A 5 -0.06 47.09 61.35
C ILE A 5 -0.96 45.86 60.98
N LYS A 6 -1.86 45.43 61.87
CA LYS A 6 -2.85 44.37 61.57
C LYS A 6 -3.79 44.77 60.47
N SER A 7 -4.34 45.98 60.45
CA SER A 7 -5.21 46.49 59.38
C SER A 7 -4.46 46.56 58.02
N LEU A 8 -3.22 47.02 58.04
CA LEU A 8 -2.37 47.05 56.82
C LEU A 8 -2.09 45.68 56.29
N LEU A 9 -1.82 44.69 57.15
CA LEU A 9 -1.64 43.30 56.76
C LEU A 9 -2.93 42.67 56.16
N TRP A 10 -4.09 42.95 56.76
CA TRP A 10 -5.38 42.50 56.22
C TRP A 10 -5.74 43.22 54.90
N LEU A 11 -5.38 44.49 54.75
CA LEU A 11 -5.60 45.24 53.52
C LEU A 11 -4.71 44.73 52.39
N THR A 12 -3.42 44.48 52.66
CA THR A 12 -2.51 43.89 51.69
C THR A 12 -2.95 42.45 51.31
N PHE A 13 -3.37 41.65 52.27
CA PHE A 13 -3.95 40.35 52.00
C PHE A 13 -5.17 40.39 51.12
N ALA A 14 -6.14 41.31 51.43
CA ALA A 14 -7.34 41.48 50.60
C ALA A 14 -7.01 41.95 49.19
N LEU A 15 -6.07 42.92 49.02
CA LEU A 15 -5.64 43.41 47.70
C LEU A 15 -4.95 42.33 46.88
N VAL A 16 -4.14 41.49 47.49
CA VAL A 16 -3.53 40.33 46.79
C VAL A 16 -4.61 39.35 46.29
N TRP A 17 -5.61 39.01 47.13
CA TRP A 17 -6.68 38.16 46.74
C TRP A 17 -7.59 38.77 45.67
N ILE A 18 -7.89 40.04 45.76
CA ILE A 18 -8.68 40.74 44.71
C ILE A 18 -7.90 40.76 43.39
N SER A 19 -6.60 40.99 43.44
CA SER A 19 -5.74 40.91 42.23
C SER A 19 -5.70 39.52 41.59
N ILE A 20 -5.59 38.47 42.41
CA ILE A 20 -5.59 37.10 41.94
C ILE A 20 -6.97 36.71 41.34
N LEU A 21 -8.08 37.01 42.04
CA LEU A 21 -9.42 36.73 41.59
C LEU A 21 -9.76 37.56 40.33
N GLY A 22 -9.37 38.87 40.32
CA GLY A 22 -9.55 39.71 39.15
C GLY A 22 -8.74 39.24 37.94
N GLY A 23 -7.51 38.74 38.15
CA GLY A 23 -6.68 38.14 37.13
C GLY A 23 -7.30 36.85 36.55
N ILE A 24 -7.78 35.95 37.41
CA ILE A 24 -8.50 34.74 36.99
C ILE A 24 -9.78 35.09 36.23
N PHE A 25 -10.53 36.07 36.70
CA PHE A 25 -11.74 36.55 36.01
C PHE A 25 -11.38 37.12 34.61
N ALA A 26 -10.37 37.97 34.51
CA ALA A 26 -9.92 38.55 33.25
C ALA A 26 -9.47 37.45 32.24
N ILE A 27 -8.80 36.40 32.72
CA ILE A 27 -8.44 35.21 31.93
C ILE A 27 -9.72 34.46 31.50
N SER A 28 -10.68 34.26 32.40
CA SER A 28 -11.91 33.52 32.10
C SER A 28 -12.79 34.24 31.07
N MET A 29 -12.68 35.57 30.99
CA MET A 29 -13.35 36.42 29.98
C MET A 29 -12.55 36.58 28.68
N GLY A 30 -11.34 35.96 28.59
CA GLY A 30 -10.48 36.04 27.41
C GLY A 30 -9.73 37.37 27.24
N TRP A 31 -9.66 38.22 28.28
CA TRP A 31 -8.95 39.51 28.23
C TRP A 31 -7.43 39.34 28.40
N ILE A 32 -7.01 38.25 29.01
CA ILE A 32 -5.59 37.93 29.25
C ILE A 32 -5.31 36.48 28.80
N GLY A 33 -4.40 36.33 27.82
CA GLY A 33 -4.01 35.02 27.29
C GLY A 33 -4.99 34.47 26.24
N TYR A 34 -4.57 33.42 25.53
CA TYR A 34 -5.43 32.71 24.59
C TYR A 34 -6.36 31.76 25.35
N LEU A 35 -7.66 32.00 25.26
CA LEU A 35 -8.67 31.06 25.71
C LEU A 35 -9.37 30.48 24.47
N PRO A 36 -9.34 29.16 24.27
CA PRO A 36 -9.99 28.54 23.11
C PRO A 36 -11.50 28.79 23.16
N PRO A 37 -12.16 29.02 22.01
CA PRO A 37 -13.62 29.15 21.91
C PRO A 37 -14.29 27.82 22.35
N ILE A 38 -15.58 27.88 22.65
CA ILE A 38 -16.35 26.75 23.21
C ILE A 38 -16.33 25.58 22.24
N GLU A 39 -16.44 25.84 20.94
CA GLU A 39 -16.39 24.82 19.88
C GLU A 39 -15.08 24.01 19.88
N GLN A 40 -13.95 24.69 20.11
CA GLN A 40 -12.65 24.00 20.26
C GLN A 40 -12.50 23.27 21.59
N LEU A 41 -13.21 23.69 22.63
CA LEU A 41 -13.25 22.99 23.91
C LEU A 41 -14.17 21.77 23.86
N GLN A 42 -15.19 21.78 23.01
CA GLN A 42 -16.10 20.66 22.77
C GLN A 42 -15.51 19.61 21.82
N ASN A 43 -14.56 20.00 20.96
CA ASN A 43 -13.80 19.11 20.10
C ASN A 43 -12.30 19.43 20.19
N PRO A 44 -11.64 19.11 21.30
CA PRO A 44 -10.27 19.56 21.58
C PRO A 44 -9.22 18.85 20.75
N ILE A 45 -9.55 17.72 20.15
CA ILE A 45 -8.67 16.96 19.26
C ILE A 45 -9.38 16.88 17.90
N ASP A 46 -8.93 17.68 16.97
CA ASP A 46 -9.50 17.84 15.62
C ASP A 46 -8.75 17.06 14.52
N LYS A 47 -7.69 16.34 14.89
CA LYS A 47 -6.79 15.69 13.93
C LYS A 47 -6.48 14.27 14.37
N TYR A 48 -7.16 13.33 13.76
CA TYR A 48 -6.94 11.91 13.95
C TYR A 48 -6.44 11.27 12.67
N ALA A 49 -5.46 10.38 12.79
CA ALA A 49 -5.01 9.57 11.68
C ALA A 49 -6.11 8.60 11.25
N SER A 50 -6.35 8.49 9.94
CA SER A 50 -7.23 7.45 9.43
C SER A 50 -6.55 6.09 9.45
N GLN A 51 -7.31 5.06 9.79
CA GLN A 51 -6.84 3.67 9.82
C GLN A 51 -7.18 2.97 8.51
N VAL A 52 -6.24 2.17 8.03
CA VAL A 52 -6.46 1.25 6.91
C VAL A 52 -6.54 -0.16 7.49
N LEU A 53 -7.71 -0.78 7.36
CA LEU A 53 -8.01 -2.09 7.91
C LEU A 53 -8.03 -3.13 6.78
N ALA A 54 -7.50 -4.31 7.06
CA ALA A 54 -7.61 -5.48 6.19
C ALA A 54 -9.03 -6.07 6.22
N ALA A 55 -9.28 -7.08 5.40
CA ALA A 55 -10.57 -7.73 5.30
C ALA A 55 -11.04 -8.41 6.61
N ASP A 56 -10.10 -8.79 7.48
CA ASP A 56 -10.36 -9.37 8.81
C ASP A 56 -10.42 -8.34 9.93
N GLY A 57 -10.28 -7.04 9.61
CA GLY A 57 -10.27 -5.94 10.58
C GLY A 57 -8.90 -5.65 11.20
N GLU A 58 -7.84 -6.38 10.84
CA GLU A 58 -6.46 -6.06 11.26
C GLU A 58 -6.04 -4.70 10.69
N VAL A 59 -5.41 -3.84 11.50
CA VAL A 59 -4.88 -2.56 11.03
C VAL A 59 -3.59 -2.78 10.26
N ILE A 60 -3.62 -2.59 8.96
CA ILE A 60 -2.45 -2.72 8.07
C ILE A 60 -1.66 -1.43 7.91
N GLY A 61 -2.21 -0.31 8.32
CA GLY A 61 -1.52 0.98 8.30
C GLY A 61 -2.41 2.15 8.70
N SER A 62 -1.84 3.34 8.67
CA SER A 62 -2.58 4.57 8.95
C SER A 62 -2.08 5.71 8.06
N TYR A 63 -2.98 6.67 7.78
CA TYR A 63 -2.64 7.94 7.15
C TYR A 63 -2.61 9.02 8.22
N ALA A 64 -1.43 9.58 8.44
CA ALA A 64 -1.22 10.63 9.43
C ALA A 64 -0.45 11.79 8.82
N HIS A 65 -0.70 13.00 9.30
CA HIS A 65 0.16 14.13 9.01
C HIS A 65 1.54 13.93 9.66
N LEU A 66 2.62 14.47 9.09
CA LEU A 66 3.96 14.43 9.67
C LEU A 66 3.91 14.85 11.16
N GLY A 67 4.22 13.90 12.07
CA GLY A 67 4.22 14.11 13.52
C GLY A 67 2.89 13.89 14.26
N SER A 68 1.84 13.32 13.61
CA SER A 68 0.58 13.04 14.30
C SER A 68 -0.07 11.73 13.86
N ASN A 69 0.50 10.61 14.29
CA ASN A 69 -0.13 9.29 14.08
C ASN A 69 -1.12 8.96 15.22
N ARG A 70 -2.05 9.90 15.51
CA ARG A 70 -3.04 9.74 16.56
C ARG A 70 -4.21 8.90 16.06
N VAL A 71 -4.47 7.82 16.75
CA VAL A 71 -5.66 7.00 16.57
C VAL A 71 -6.47 7.10 17.84
N LEU A 72 -7.75 7.46 17.70
CA LEU A 72 -8.66 7.59 18.84
C LEU A 72 -8.83 6.23 19.55
N VAL A 73 -8.74 6.27 20.87
CA VAL A 73 -9.06 5.13 21.76
C VAL A 73 -10.04 5.60 22.80
N ASP A 74 -11.16 4.92 22.90
CA ASP A 74 -12.13 5.17 23.95
C ASP A 74 -11.64 4.63 25.30
N TYR A 75 -12.15 5.17 26.41
CA TYR A 75 -11.78 4.71 27.75
C TYR A 75 -11.99 3.20 27.96
N LYS A 76 -13.09 2.65 27.42
CA LYS A 76 -13.43 1.22 27.50
C LYS A 76 -12.38 0.30 26.85
N ASP A 77 -11.59 0.82 25.91
CA ASP A 77 -10.56 0.09 25.18
C ASP A 77 -9.17 0.25 25.80
N LEU A 78 -9.07 0.90 26.96
CA LEU A 78 -7.84 1.04 27.75
C LEU A 78 -7.69 -0.12 28.75
N SER A 79 -6.46 -0.62 28.90
CA SER A 79 -6.14 -1.56 29.96
C SER A 79 -6.39 -0.93 31.36
N PRO A 80 -7.08 -1.60 32.27
CA PRO A 80 -7.23 -1.14 33.65
C PRO A 80 -5.86 -0.89 34.35
N ASN A 81 -4.83 -1.64 33.98
CA ASN A 81 -3.46 -1.45 34.49
C ASN A 81 -2.89 -0.10 34.07
N LEU A 82 -3.16 0.30 32.83
CA LEU A 82 -2.69 1.58 32.28
C LEU A 82 -3.34 2.76 33.01
N VAL A 83 -4.66 2.69 33.20
CA VAL A 83 -5.43 3.74 33.90
C VAL A 83 -4.96 3.89 35.37
N LYS A 84 -4.83 2.77 36.09
CA LYS A 84 -4.34 2.76 37.47
C LYS A 84 -2.92 3.31 37.57
N ALA A 85 -2.03 2.93 36.65
CA ALA A 85 -0.65 3.44 36.62
C ALA A 85 -0.61 4.95 36.38
N LEU A 86 -1.44 5.47 35.44
CA LEU A 86 -1.54 6.90 35.14
C LEU A 86 -2.01 7.70 36.38
N ILE A 87 -3.14 7.31 36.98
CA ILE A 87 -3.72 7.98 38.15
C ILE A 87 -2.71 7.96 39.31
N ALA A 88 -2.13 6.79 39.61
CA ALA A 88 -1.18 6.65 40.72
C ALA A 88 0.07 7.50 40.55
N THR A 89 0.53 7.68 39.30
CA THR A 89 1.80 8.37 39.02
C THR A 89 1.65 9.86 38.85
N GLU A 90 0.64 10.30 38.12
CA GLU A 90 0.48 11.71 37.73
C GLU A 90 -0.50 12.47 38.65
N ASP A 91 -1.56 11.80 39.13
CA ASP A 91 -2.61 12.50 39.88
C ASP A 91 -3.45 11.54 40.76
N VAL A 92 -2.90 11.13 41.89
CA VAL A 92 -3.52 10.14 42.79
C VAL A 92 -4.91 10.54 43.32
N ARG A 93 -5.27 11.82 43.26
CA ARG A 93 -6.57 12.36 43.69
C ARG A 93 -7.43 12.83 42.53
N PHE A 94 -7.18 12.35 41.33
CA PHE A 94 -7.85 12.75 40.11
C PHE A 94 -9.37 12.78 40.22
N GLU A 95 -9.96 11.77 40.87
CA GLU A 95 -11.41 11.69 41.09
C GLU A 95 -11.94 12.73 42.09
N GLY A 96 -11.08 13.31 42.92
CA GLY A 96 -11.49 14.17 44.05
C GLY A 96 -11.43 15.69 43.81
N HIS A 97 -11.16 16.13 42.58
CA HIS A 97 -11.08 17.55 42.23
C HIS A 97 -11.61 17.84 40.83
N SER A 98 -11.90 19.10 40.52
CA SER A 98 -12.42 19.57 39.23
C SER A 98 -11.34 20.36 38.47
N GLY A 99 -10.30 19.68 38.03
CA GLY A 99 -9.19 20.22 37.22
C GLY A 99 -8.05 20.85 38.02
N ILE A 100 -8.26 21.31 39.24
CA ILE A 100 -7.25 21.90 40.10
C ILE A 100 -7.24 21.19 41.45
N ASP A 101 -6.13 20.58 41.80
CA ASP A 101 -5.89 20.01 43.13
C ASP A 101 -5.22 21.05 44.07
N PHE A 102 -6.05 21.81 44.78
CA PHE A 102 -5.57 22.85 45.70
C PHE A 102 -4.69 22.31 46.81
N ARG A 103 -4.89 21.07 47.28
CA ARG A 103 -4.05 20.47 48.32
C ARG A 103 -2.64 20.13 47.80
N SER A 104 -2.56 19.58 46.57
CA SER A 104 -1.26 19.32 45.90
C SER A 104 -0.57 20.63 45.55
N LEU A 105 -1.29 21.64 45.10
CA LEU A 105 -0.75 22.97 44.79
C LEU A 105 -0.17 23.63 46.05
N ALA A 106 -0.92 23.64 47.15
CA ALA A 106 -0.44 24.19 48.46
C ALA A 106 0.81 23.44 48.96
N ARG A 107 0.80 22.10 48.87
CA ARG A 107 1.96 21.26 49.22
C ARG A 107 3.19 21.58 48.35
N ALA A 108 3.01 21.75 47.03
CA ALA A 108 4.10 22.07 46.11
C ALA A 108 4.67 23.46 46.38
N ILE A 109 3.85 24.48 46.63
CA ILE A 109 4.29 25.83 46.98
C ILE A 109 5.09 25.82 48.31
N PHE A 110 4.58 25.16 49.33
CA PHE A 110 5.18 25.11 50.62
C PHE A 110 6.51 24.30 50.65
N LYS A 111 6.49 23.06 50.11
CA LYS A 111 7.67 22.18 50.15
C LYS A 111 8.75 22.56 49.13
N THR A 112 8.35 22.88 47.91
CA THR A 112 9.31 23.18 46.83
C THR A 112 9.72 24.66 46.84
N GLY A 113 8.76 25.59 47.09
CA GLY A 113 9.02 27.02 47.11
C GLY A 113 9.69 27.49 48.36
N LEU A 114 9.21 27.07 49.57
CA LEU A 114 9.74 27.56 50.86
C LEU A 114 10.85 26.65 51.40
N LEU A 115 10.73 25.31 51.28
CA LEU A 115 11.70 24.37 51.82
C LEU A 115 12.74 23.86 50.83
N GLN A 116 12.69 24.31 49.56
CA GLN A 116 13.60 23.94 48.46
C GLN A 116 13.78 22.41 48.27
N GLN A 117 12.82 21.60 48.67
CA GLN A 117 12.86 20.16 48.52
C GLN A 117 12.44 19.75 47.11
N LYS A 118 13.43 19.46 46.26
CA LYS A 118 13.20 19.04 44.85
C LYS A 118 12.43 17.72 44.68
N SER A 119 12.30 16.91 45.73
CA SER A 119 11.62 15.61 45.74
C SER A 119 10.12 15.66 46.10
N ALA A 120 9.53 16.84 46.24
CA ALA A 120 8.17 17.00 46.80
C ALA A 120 7.02 16.63 45.81
N GLY A 121 7.30 16.13 44.60
CA GLY A 121 6.33 15.79 43.60
C GLY A 121 5.73 17.00 42.85
N GLY A 122 5.21 16.81 41.66
CA GLY A 122 4.55 17.87 40.88
C GLY A 122 3.21 18.30 41.48
N GLY A 123 2.81 19.56 41.27
CA GLY A 123 1.50 20.09 41.67
C GLY A 123 0.50 20.23 40.52
N SER A 124 0.81 19.71 39.33
CA SER A 124 -0.07 19.78 38.18
C SER A 124 -0.93 18.53 38.08
N THR A 125 -2.22 18.69 37.80
CA THR A 125 -3.16 17.59 37.57
C THR A 125 -3.07 17.04 36.15
N ILE A 126 -3.66 15.83 35.89
CA ILE A 126 -3.79 15.25 34.57
C ILE A 126 -4.50 16.24 33.64
N THR A 127 -5.61 16.86 34.09
CA THR A 127 -6.39 17.82 33.30
C THR A 127 -5.59 19.08 32.94
N GLN A 128 -4.72 19.58 33.85
CA GLN A 128 -3.81 20.70 33.56
C GLN A 128 -2.72 20.31 32.55
N GLN A 129 -2.21 19.09 32.64
CA GLN A 129 -1.26 18.59 31.65
C GLN A 129 -1.92 18.44 30.29
N LEU A 130 -3.16 17.95 30.23
CA LEU A 130 -3.96 17.89 29.01
C LEU A 130 -4.20 19.28 28.42
N ALA A 131 -4.64 20.24 29.23
CA ALA A 131 -4.84 21.64 28.81
C ALA A 131 -3.57 22.25 28.22
N LYS A 132 -2.42 21.95 28.83
CA LYS A 132 -1.10 22.37 28.32
C LYS A 132 -0.78 21.72 26.98
N MET A 133 -0.99 20.43 26.81
CA MET A 133 -0.72 19.71 25.55
C MET A 133 -1.59 20.22 24.40
N LEU A 134 -2.84 20.56 24.67
CA LEU A 134 -3.81 20.98 23.65
C LEU A 134 -3.61 22.45 23.24
N TYR A 135 -3.36 23.35 24.20
CA TYR A 135 -3.53 24.80 23.97
C TYR A 135 -2.30 25.64 24.32
N SER A 136 -1.23 25.08 24.90
CA SER A 136 -0.05 25.84 25.29
C SER A 136 1.17 25.48 24.42
N PRO A 137 1.53 26.30 23.42
CA PRO A 137 2.73 26.04 22.61
C PRO A 137 4.00 26.01 23.47
N PRO A 138 5.02 25.21 23.10
CA PRO A 138 6.28 25.11 23.82
C PRO A 138 6.93 26.48 24.02
N SER A 139 7.44 26.75 25.23
CA SER A 139 8.16 27.97 25.56
C SER A 139 9.44 27.65 26.30
N SER A 140 10.57 28.21 25.85
CA SER A 140 11.90 28.07 26.51
C SER A 140 12.07 28.97 27.73
N ASN A 141 11.33 30.09 27.81
CA ASN A 141 11.49 31.09 28.84
C ASN A 141 10.70 30.72 30.12
N PHE A 142 11.38 30.73 31.28
CA PHE A 142 10.77 30.39 32.57
C PHE A 142 9.63 31.35 32.93
N PHE A 143 9.80 32.66 32.73
CA PHE A 143 8.76 33.66 33.03
C PHE A 143 7.49 33.46 32.22
N THR A 144 7.63 33.18 30.92
CA THR A 144 6.51 32.90 30.03
C THR A 144 5.77 31.63 30.45
N ARG A 145 6.50 30.61 30.93
CA ARG A 145 5.89 29.35 31.46
C ARG A 145 5.07 29.63 32.73
N MET A 146 5.56 30.48 33.62
CA MET A 146 4.84 30.83 34.86
C MET A 146 3.56 31.61 34.55
N MET A 147 3.61 32.54 33.62
CA MET A 147 2.42 33.31 33.18
C MET A 147 1.36 32.48 32.45
N LYS A 148 1.69 31.33 31.85
CA LYS A 148 0.75 30.42 31.23
C LYS A 148 -0.04 29.56 32.24
N LYS A 149 0.48 29.33 33.43
CA LYS A 149 -0.14 28.45 34.44
C LYS A 149 -1.57 28.83 34.83
N PRO A 150 -1.91 30.12 35.09
CA PRO A 150 -3.29 30.51 35.37
C PRO A 150 -4.24 30.23 34.20
N VAL A 151 -3.78 30.36 32.93
CA VAL A 151 -4.56 30.05 31.73
C VAL A 151 -4.83 28.53 31.66
N GLU A 152 -3.80 27.70 31.89
CA GLU A 152 -3.93 26.24 31.96
C GLU A 152 -4.96 25.81 33.04
N TRP A 153 -5.00 26.48 34.19
CA TRP A 153 -6.00 26.22 35.26
C TRP A 153 -7.42 26.52 34.81
N VAL A 154 -7.65 27.66 34.15
CA VAL A 154 -8.98 28.03 33.65
C VAL A 154 -9.44 27.05 32.57
N ILE A 155 -8.54 26.65 31.66
CA ILE A 155 -8.86 25.67 30.62
C ILE A 155 -9.15 24.30 31.26
N ALA A 156 -8.34 23.84 32.23
CA ALA A 156 -8.55 22.60 32.95
C ALA A 156 -9.92 22.55 33.66
N ALA A 157 -10.30 23.64 34.35
CA ALA A 157 -11.62 23.73 34.99
C ALA A 157 -12.78 23.72 33.97
N LYS A 158 -12.58 24.30 32.78
CA LYS A 158 -13.57 24.24 31.71
C LYS A 158 -13.66 22.83 31.11
N LEU A 159 -12.54 22.14 30.86
CA LEU A 159 -12.54 20.76 30.39
C LEU A 159 -13.31 19.83 31.32
N GLU A 160 -13.07 19.91 32.63
CA GLU A 160 -13.78 19.14 33.64
C GLU A 160 -15.32 19.43 33.72
N ARG A 161 -15.75 20.56 33.16
CA ARG A 161 -17.16 20.88 33.03
C ARG A 161 -17.83 20.23 31.82
N TYR A 162 -17.05 19.99 30.74
CA TYR A 162 -17.57 19.46 29.49
C TYR A 162 -17.37 17.96 29.36
N TYR A 163 -16.36 17.39 30.03
CA TYR A 163 -15.94 15.98 29.89
C TYR A 163 -15.94 15.25 31.22
N THR A 164 -16.29 13.97 31.16
CA THR A 164 -16.16 13.05 32.28
C THR A 164 -14.68 12.77 32.61
N LYS A 165 -14.41 12.24 33.79
CA LYS A 165 -13.07 11.81 34.18
C LYS A 165 -12.49 10.77 33.24
N GLU A 166 -13.30 9.84 32.79
CA GLU A 166 -12.95 8.77 31.85
C GLU A 166 -12.54 9.36 30.48
N GLU A 167 -13.32 10.30 29.96
CA GLU A 167 -13.00 11.00 28.70
C GLU A 167 -11.71 11.80 28.80
N ILE A 168 -11.45 12.47 29.93
CA ILE A 168 -10.21 13.22 30.16
C ILE A 168 -8.98 12.30 30.19
N LEU A 169 -9.09 11.12 30.82
CA LEU A 169 -8.01 10.12 30.81
C LEU A 169 -7.74 9.59 29.39
N ALA A 170 -8.79 9.29 28.65
CA ALA A 170 -8.69 8.85 27.26
C ALA A 170 -8.04 9.97 26.39
N MET A 171 -8.50 11.22 26.51
CA MET A 171 -7.91 12.36 25.79
C MET A 171 -6.44 12.56 26.13
N TYR A 172 -6.04 12.47 27.41
CA TYR A 172 -4.66 12.60 27.82
C TYR A 172 -3.76 11.57 27.13
N LEU A 173 -4.17 10.30 27.18
CA LEU A 173 -3.43 9.20 26.59
C LEU A 173 -3.41 9.26 25.06
N ASN A 174 -4.47 9.74 24.42
CA ASN A 174 -4.53 9.96 22.98
C ASN A 174 -3.66 11.14 22.50
N GLN A 175 -3.37 12.10 23.38
CA GLN A 175 -2.64 13.31 23.01
C GLN A 175 -1.12 13.19 23.21
N PHE A 176 -0.65 12.30 24.08
CA PHE A 176 0.75 12.24 24.47
C PHE A 176 1.64 11.68 23.34
N ASP A 177 2.80 12.32 23.10
CA ASP A 177 3.80 11.88 22.12
C ASP A 177 4.88 11.00 22.78
N PHE A 178 4.88 9.71 22.41
CA PHE A 178 5.82 8.70 22.91
C PHE A 178 7.08 8.57 22.04
N LEU A 179 7.34 9.48 21.12
CA LEU A 179 8.42 9.43 20.11
C LEU A 179 8.23 8.33 19.04
N TYR A 180 9.16 8.27 18.08
CA TYR A 180 9.11 7.34 16.95
C TYR A 180 7.80 7.39 16.15
N ASN A 181 7.20 8.57 16.05
CA ASN A 181 5.88 8.80 15.43
C ASN A 181 4.73 8.10 16.16
N ALA A 182 4.95 7.67 17.40
CA ALA A 182 3.94 7.05 18.25
C ALA A 182 3.20 8.11 19.07
N VAL A 183 2.30 8.87 18.42
CA VAL A 183 1.44 9.85 19.08
C VAL A 183 0.14 9.20 19.50
N GLY A 184 -0.16 9.26 20.80
CA GLY A 184 -1.28 8.56 21.44
C GLY A 184 -0.97 7.11 21.82
N ILE A 185 -1.77 6.63 22.77
CA ILE A 185 -1.54 5.35 23.45
C ILE A 185 -1.67 4.13 22.51
N ARG A 186 -2.56 4.18 21.50
CA ARG A 186 -2.70 3.10 20.53
C ARG A 186 -1.43 2.93 19.71
N SER A 187 -0.93 4.05 19.17
CA SER A 187 0.32 4.05 18.41
C SER A 187 1.50 3.63 19.27
N ALA A 188 1.53 4.04 20.55
CA ALA A 188 2.58 3.66 21.47
C ALA A 188 2.54 2.17 21.84
N ALA A 189 1.37 1.62 22.18
CA ALA A 189 1.20 0.21 22.50
C ALA A 189 1.64 -0.70 21.33
N PHE A 190 1.26 -0.34 20.13
CA PHE A 190 1.70 -1.07 18.93
C PHE A 190 3.20 -0.89 18.68
N THR A 191 3.70 0.34 18.71
CA THR A 191 5.12 0.64 18.40
C THR A 191 6.08 -0.05 19.35
N TYR A 192 5.80 -0.06 20.65
CA TYR A 192 6.72 -0.60 21.65
C TYR A 192 6.49 -2.07 21.96
N PHE A 193 5.26 -2.59 21.79
CA PHE A 193 4.89 -3.92 22.25
C PHE A 193 4.14 -4.77 21.21
N GLY A 194 3.73 -4.22 20.06
CA GLY A 194 2.95 -4.92 19.04
C GLY A 194 1.53 -5.29 19.52
N LYS A 195 0.95 -4.51 20.45
CA LYS A 195 -0.33 -4.80 21.13
C LYS A 195 -1.32 -3.66 20.98
N THR A 196 -2.58 -3.96 21.22
CA THR A 196 -3.62 -2.94 21.47
C THR A 196 -3.50 -2.38 22.89
N PRO A 197 -4.03 -1.18 23.19
CA PRO A 197 -4.01 -0.62 24.54
C PRO A 197 -4.71 -1.49 25.58
N ALA A 198 -5.75 -2.24 25.21
CA ALA A 198 -6.47 -3.16 26.10
C ALA A 198 -5.61 -4.38 26.51
N GLU A 199 -4.69 -4.82 25.65
CA GLU A 199 -3.85 -6.00 25.87
C GLU A 199 -2.58 -5.70 26.68
N LEU A 200 -2.33 -4.43 27.02
CA LEU A 200 -1.14 -4.04 27.78
C LEU A 200 -1.17 -4.65 29.18
N ASN A 201 -0.15 -5.40 29.50
CA ASN A 201 0.05 -5.90 30.87
C ASN A 201 0.58 -4.79 31.80
N LEU A 202 0.72 -5.12 33.08
CA LEU A 202 1.12 -4.16 34.11
C LEU A 202 2.52 -3.55 33.86
N GLN A 203 3.49 -4.35 33.40
CA GLN A 203 4.86 -3.88 33.15
C GLN A 203 4.91 -2.94 31.92
N GLU A 204 4.20 -3.30 30.86
CA GLU A 204 4.09 -2.51 29.63
C GLU A 204 3.37 -1.18 29.90
N SER A 205 2.27 -1.24 30.66
CA SER A 205 1.52 -0.07 31.13
C SER A 205 2.40 0.87 31.96
N ALA A 206 3.11 0.34 32.96
CA ALA A 206 4.00 1.13 33.81
C ALA A 206 5.17 1.73 33.01
N MET A 207 5.67 1.04 31.99
CA MET A 207 6.72 1.56 31.13
C MET A 207 6.24 2.76 30.30
N LEU A 208 5.08 2.67 29.66
CA LEU A 208 4.52 3.77 28.88
C LEU A 208 4.17 4.97 29.77
N ILE A 209 3.57 4.75 30.93
CA ILE A 209 3.30 5.84 31.88
C ILE A 209 4.61 6.44 32.41
N GLY A 210 5.63 5.64 32.64
CA GLY A 210 6.96 6.14 32.98
C GLY A 210 7.53 7.11 31.94
N MET A 211 7.28 6.86 30.66
CA MET A 211 7.69 7.73 29.56
C MET A 211 6.92 9.06 29.55
N CYS A 212 5.72 9.16 30.11
CA CYS A 212 4.94 10.40 30.15
C CYS A 212 5.67 11.56 30.84
N GLN A 213 6.60 11.29 31.72
CA GLN A 213 7.42 12.34 32.33
C GLN A 213 8.42 12.97 31.36
N ASN A 214 9.16 12.15 30.61
CA ASN A 214 10.09 12.59 29.57
C ASN A 214 10.41 11.41 28.61
N PRO A 215 9.79 11.36 27.45
CA PRO A 215 9.94 10.23 26.52
C PRO A 215 11.35 10.13 25.90
N SER A 216 12.14 11.21 25.90
CA SER A 216 13.52 11.17 25.39
C SER A 216 14.52 10.55 26.40
N ILE A 217 14.22 10.66 27.69
CA ILE A 217 15.09 10.16 28.76
C ILE A 217 14.71 8.72 29.14
N TYR A 218 13.41 8.41 29.18
CA TYR A 218 12.90 7.14 29.70
C TYR A 218 12.45 6.14 28.60
N ASN A 219 12.85 6.39 27.36
CA ASN A 219 12.52 5.53 26.24
C ASN A 219 13.35 4.24 26.25
N PRO A 220 12.72 3.04 26.31
CA PRO A 220 13.45 1.78 26.42
C PRO A 220 14.20 1.40 25.13
N ILE A 221 13.85 1.96 23.98
CA ILE A 221 14.53 1.73 22.70
C ILE A 221 15.69 2.73 22.53
N LEU A 222 15.42 4.03 22.71
CA LEU A 222 16.42 5.07 22.57
C LEU A 222 17.54 4.95 23.64
N ARG A 223 17.20 4.44 24.81
CA ARG A 223 18.07 4.28 25.96
C ARG A 223 18.23 2.80 26.40
N ALA A 224 18.27 1.90 25.44
CA ALA A 224 18.35 0.45 25.70
C ALA A 224 19.52 0.03 26.61
N ASN A 225 20.64 0.75 26.55
CA ASN A 225 21.83 0.50 27.38
C ASN A 225 21.89 1.34 28.67
N SER A 226 20.79 2.01 29.06
CA SER A 226 20.71 2.86 30.25
C SER A 226 19.78 2.23 31.29
N PRO A 227 20.07 2.36 32.62
CA PRO A 227 19.18 1.91 33.67
C PRO A 227 17.92 2.79 33.82
N LEU A 228 17.95 4.02 33.29
CA LEU A 228 16.90 5.04 33.50
C LEU A 228 15.51 4.61 33.16
N PRO A 229 15.25 3.91 32.01
CA PRO A 229 13.90 3.43 31.69
C PRO A 229 13.37 2.43 32.73
N MET A 230 14.22 1.53 33.18
CA MET A 230 13.87 0.54 34.22
C MET A 230 13.61 1.18 35.57
N GLU A 231 14.46 2.11 36.00
CA GLU A 231 14.31 2.88 37.26
C GLU A 231 12.99 3.69 37.22
N ARG A 232 12.66 4.30 36.08
CA ARG A 232 11.43 5.07 35.95
C ARG A 232 10.18 4.17 35.95
N ARG A 233 10.20 3.03 35.28
CA ARG A 233 9.13 2.02 35.37
C ARG A 233 8.93 1.57 36.81
N ASN A 234 10.03 1.28 37.53
CA ASN A 234 9.95 0.84 38.91
C ASN A 234 9.43 1.96 39.83
N THR A 235 9.70 3.23 39.51
CA THR A 235 9.07 4.36 40.19
C THR A 235 7.57 4.37 40.02
N VAL A 236 7.03 4.01 38.85
CA VAL A 236 5.58 3.87 38.63
C VAL A 236 5.01 2.79 39.51
N PHE A 237 5.63 1.62 39.64
CA PHE A 237 5.22 0.57 40.56
C PHE A 237 5.16 1.04 42.03
N GLN A 238 6.16 1.80 42.46
CA GLN A 238 6.17 2.39 43.82
C GLN A 238 5.03 3.41 44.03
N GLN A 239 4.66 4.18 43.00
CA GLN A 239 3.47 5.06 43.08
C GLN A 239 2.19 4.27 43.14
N MET A 240 2.07 3.18 42.36
CA MET A 240 0.91 2.27 42.42
C MET A 240 0.77 1.57 43.77
N GLU A 241 1.88 1.22 44.42
CA GLU A 241 1.87 0.71 45.81
C GLU A 241 1.34 1.75 46.77
N LYS A 242 1.88 2.98 46.75
CA LYS A 242 1.42 4.09 47.59
C LYS A 242 -0.03 4.45 47.40
N ALA A 243 -0.59 4.22 46.18
CA ALA A 243 -1.98 4.38 45.85
C ALA A 243 -2.85 3.17 46.26
N GLY A 244 -2.24 2.08 46.76
CA GLY A 244 -2.95 0.87 47.17
C GLY A 244 -3.34 -0.08 46.05
N TYR A 245 -2.78 0.09 44.84
CA TYR A 245 -3.05 -0.78 43.69
C TYR A 245 -2.12 -2.00 43.62
N LEU A 246 -0.96 -1.94 44.30
CA LEU A 246 0.00 -3.04 44.40
C LEU A 246 0.44 -3.23 45.85
N THR A 247 0.86 -4.45 46.19
CA THR A 247 1.52 -4.78 47.43
C THR A 247 3.02 -4.64 47.30
N GLU A 248 3.75 -4.47 48.41
CA GLU A 248 5.22 -4.41 48.49
C GLU A 248 5.87 -5.64 47.80
N ARG A 249 5.31 -6.84 48.03
CA ARG A 249 5.81 -8.09 47.44
C ARG A 249 5.66 -8.10 45.90
N GLU A 250 4.59 -7.56 45.38
CA GLU A 250 4.37 -7.45 43.93
C GLU A 250 5.36 -6.45 43.33
N VAL A 251 5.58 -5.30 43.95
CA VAL A 251 6.57 -4.31 43.51
C VAL A 251 7.95 -4.91 43.48
N ASP A 252 8.37 -5.61 44.54
CA ASP A 252 9.67 -6.29 44.58
C ASP A 252 9.86 -7.31 43.48
N SER A 253 8.82 -8.12 43.21
CA SER A 253 8.85 -9.12 42.15
C SER A 253 8.94 -8.48 40.76
N LEU A 254 8.07 -7.49 40.49
CA LEU A 254 7.97 -6.81 39.18
C LEU A 254 9.20 -5.96 38.85
N SER A 255 9.81 -5.34 39.88
CA SER A 255 10.98 -4.47 39.72
C SER A 255 12.24 -5.20 39.25
N ARG A 256 12.33 -6.52 39.50
CA ARG A 256 13.45 -7.36 39.07
C ARG A 256 13.33 -7.84 37.62
N LEU A 257 12.13 -7.76 37.03
CA LEU A 257 11.90 -8.25 35.69
C LEU A 257 12.47 -7.29 34.62
N PRO A 258 13.14 -7.78 33.58
CA PRO A 258 13.65 -6.93 32.50
C PRO A 258 12.52 -6.30 31.70
N ILE A 259 12.79 -5.17 31.06
CA ILE A 259 11.89 -4.58 30.08
C ILE A 259 11.97 -5.42 28.81
N LYS A 260 10.84 -5.97 28.38
CA LYS A 260 10.70 -6.70 27.10
C LYS A 260 9.92 -5.81 26.15
N THR A 261 10.48 -5.52 24.99
CA THR A 261 9.84 -4.74 23.92
C THR A 261 9.76 -5.57 22.66
N SER A 262 8.67 -5.37 21.89
CA SER A 262 8.53 -5.84 20.52
C SER A 262 8.38 -4.59 19.64
N PHE A 263 9.53 -4.01 19.25
CA PHE A 263 9.54 -2.71 18.63
C PHE A 263 9.15 -2.75 17.17
N HIS A 264 8.06 -2.05 16.83
CA HIS A 264 7.52 -1.90 15.48
C HIS A 264 7.39 -0.41 15.16
N ARG A 265 8.30 0.14 14.38
CA ARG A 265 8.20 1.55 13.99
C ARG A 265 7.05 1.70 13.00
N MET A 266 6.04 2.50 13.34
CA MET A 266 4.98 2.87 12.40
C MET A 266 5.45 3.97 11.46
N ASP A 267 5.81 3.59 10.23
CA ASP A 267 6.13 4.49 9.14
C ASP A 267 5.19 4.14 7.96
N HIS A 268 4.76 5.13 7.17
CA HIS A 268 3.97 4.90 5.95
C HIS A 268 4.68 3.97 4.94
N LYS A 269 6.01 3.85 5.06
CA LYS A 269 6.85 2.97 4.22
C LYS A 269 6.97 1.54 4.73
N GLN A 270 6.56 1.25 5.96
CA GLN A 270 6.65 -0.06 6.60
C GLN A 270 5.25 -0.62 6.90
N GLY A 271 5.16 -1.92 7.15
CA GLY A 271 3.91 -2.63 7.37
C GLY A 271 3.42 -3.37 6.12
N ILE A 272 2.29 -4.06 6.26
CA ILE A 272 1.69 -4.90 5.22
C ILE A 272 1.21 -4.03 4.05
N ALA A 273 1.41 -4.50 2.82
CA ALA A 273 0.92 -3.90 1.57
C ALA A 273 1.24 -2.40 1.38
N PRO A 274 2.50 -1.94 1.47
CA PRO A 274 2.82 -0.50 1.43
C PRO A 274 2.47 0.14 0.07
N TYR A 275 2.62 -0.57 -1.04
CA TYR A 275 2.22 -0.08 -2.38
C TYR A 275 0.71 0.09 -2.49
N PHE A 276 -0.06 -0.87 -1.99
CA PHE A 276 -1.52 -0.79 -1.95
C PHE A 276 -1.98 0.44 -1.16
N ARG A 277 -1.42 0.66 0.03
CA ARG A 277 -1.76 1.82 0.87
C ARG A 277 -1.42 3.14 0.19
N GLU A 278 -0.27 3.22 -0.47
CA GLU A 278 0.11 4.43 -1.21
C GLU A 278 -0.77 4.65 -2.44
N HIS A 279 -1.12 3.58 -3.17
CA HIS A 279 -2.07 3.65 -4.27
C HIS A 279 -3.44 4.13 -3.79
N LEU A 280 -3.95 3.53 -2.70
CA LEU A 280 -5.22 3.93 -2.07
C LEU A 280 -5.21 5.41 -1.67
N ARG A 281 -4.12 5.88 -1.04
CA ARG A 281 -3.95 7.29 -0.69
C ARG A 281 -4.05 8.20 -1.91
N LYS A 282 -3.33 7.87 -2.98
CA LYS A 282 -3.31 8.66 -4.22
C LYS A 282 -4.70 8.77 -4.84
N ILE A 283 -5.42 7.65 -4.94
CA ILE A 283 -6.73 7.67 -5.59
C ILE A 283 -7.80 8.35 -4.74
N MET A 284 -7.81 8.15 -3.41
CA MET A 284 -8.79 8.79 -2.53
C MET A 284 -8.64 10.32 -2.46
N MET A 285 -7.39 10.81 -2.51
CA MET A 285 -7.05 12.23 -2.44
C MET A 285 -6.93 12.91 -3.82
N ALA A 286 -7.19 12.19 -4.91
CA ALA A 286 -7.05 12.74 -6.25
C ALA A 286 -7.96 13.97 -6.44
N ASP A 287 -7.42 14.99 -7.08
CA ASP A 287 -8.17 16.17 -7.50
C ASP A 287 -8.91 15.91 -8.82
N LYS A 288 -9.91 16.74 -9.10
CA LYS A 288 -10.57 16.72 -10.41
C LYS A 288 -9.53 17.05 -11.50
N PRO A 289 -9.33 16.18 -12.49
CA PRO A 289 -8.34 16.43 -13.52
C PRO A 289 -8.63 17.71 -14.31
N ASP A 290 -7.65 18.60 -14.38
CA ASP A 290 -7.66 19.76 -15.28
C ASP A 290 -6.61 19.58 -16.36
N ARG A 291 -6.93 19.88 -17.61
CA ARG A 291 -6.02 19.70 -18.75
C ARG A 291 -4.74 20.52 -18.60
N SER A 292 -4.79 21.66 -17.90
CA SER A 292 -3.65 22.54 -17.65
C SER A 292 -2.56 21.92 -16.77
N ASP A 293 -2.93 20.95 -15.92
CA ASP A 293 -2.00 20.27 -15.01
C ASP A 293 -1.17 19.18 -15.69
N TYR A 294 -1.48 18.89 -16.98
CA TYR A 294 -0.82 17.83 -17.74
C TYR A 294 -0.03 18.41 -18.89
N ALA A 295 1.22 17.97 -19.03
CA ALA A 295 2.03 18.28 -20.21
C ALA A 295 1.37 17.74 -21.49
N SER A 296 1.71 18.32 -22.66
CA SER A 296 1.10 17.94 -23.94
C SER A 296 1.19 16.44 -24.24
N TRP A 297 2.31 15.81 -23.88
CA TRP A 297 2.55 14.38 -24.07
C TRP A 297 1.79 13.47 -23.08
N GLN A 298 1.20 14.03 -22.01
CA GLN A 298 0.43 13.29 -20.99
C GLN A 298 -1.07 13.22 -21.31
N TYR A 299 -1.49 13.48 -22.53
CA TYR A 299 -2.90 13.47 -22.91
C TYR A 299 -3.61 12.14 -22.58
N ALA A 300 -2.95 11.01 -22.81
CA ALA A 300 -3.49 9.69 -22.48
C ALA A 300 -3.73 9.54 -20.98
N LYS A 301 -2.82 10.05 -20.14
CA LYS A 301 -2.98 10.05 -18.69
C LYS A 301 -4.13 10.95 -18.24
N PHE A 302 -4.22 12.17 -18.77
CA PHE A 302 -5.35 13.08 -18.50
C PHE A 302 -6.69 12.43 -18.83
N ARG A 303 -6.79 11.75 -19.97
CA ARG A 303 -8.01 11.03 -20.37
C ARG A 303 -8.34 9.89 -19.39
N ASP A 304 -7.36 9.11 -18.99
CA ASP A 304 -7.55 8.01 -18.03
C ASP A 304 -7.99 8.55 -16.65
N ASP A 305 -7.30 9.55 -16.13
CA ASP A 305 -7.63 10.18 -14.86
C ASP A 305 -9.05 10.81 -14.91
N SER A 306 -9.45 11.40 -16.04
CA SER A 306 -10.80 11.94 -16.23
C SER A 306 -11.87 10.84 -16.23
N ILE A 307 -11.62 9.71 -16.90
CA ILE A 307 -12.51 8.55 -16.88
C ILE A 307 -12.61 7.99 -15.45
N GLN A 308 -11.47 7.85 -14.74
CA GLN A 308 -11.46 7.41 -13.35
C GLN A 308 -12.27 8.35 -12.46
N TRP A 309 -12.10 9.66 -12.63
CA TRP A 309 -12.89 10.65 -11.89
C TRP A 309 -14.39 10.46 -12.08
N GLU A 310 -14.86 10.26 -13.32
CA GLU A 310 -16.29 10.13 -13.61
C GLU A 310 -16.86 8.74 -13.24
N THR A 311 -16.08 7.68 -13.38
CA THR A 311 -16.62 6.31 -13.31
C THR A 311 -16.24 5.53 -12.04
N ASN A 312 -15.17 5.94 -11.33
CA ASN A 312 -14.72 5.28 -10.11
C ASN A 312 -15.11 6.10 -8.87
N PRO A 313 -16.05 5.61 -8.03
CA PRO A 313 -16.50 6.36 -6.85
C PRO A 313 -15.40 6.56 -5.80
N LEU A 314 -14.38 5.69 -5.76
CA LEU A 314 -13.26 5.82 -4.82
C LEU A 314 -12.23 6.85 -5.29
N TYR A 315 -12.11 7.10 -6.62
CA TYR A 315 -11.17 8.08 -7.18
C TYR A 315 -11.62 9.50 -6.87
N GLY A 316 -10.81 10.24 -6.10
CA GLY A 316 -11.13 11.57 -5.61
C GLY A 316 -12.22 11.59 -4.53
N TRP A 317 -12.42 10.46 -3.81
CA TRP A 317 -13.50 10.32 -2.84
C TRP A 317 -13.49 11.46 -1.80
N CYS A 318 -12.33 11.83 -1.27
CA CYS A 318 -12.20 12.92 -0.30
C CYS A 318 -12.66 14.27 -0.85
N ASN A 319 -12.36 14.55 -2.12
CA ASN A 319 -12.67 15.83 -2.76
C ASN A 319 -14.10 15.90 -3.33
N LYS A 320 -14.70 14.76 -3.67
CA LYS A 320 -16.07 14.63 -4.15
C LYS A 320 -17.12 14.70 -3.03
N ASN A 321 -16.77 14.18 -1.85
CA ASN A 321 -17.69 14.07 -0.73
C ASN A 321 -17.45 15.16 0.29
N ARG A 322 -18.51 15.55 0.99
CA ARG A 322 -18.50 16.62 1.98
C ARG A 322 -18.95 16.11 3.34
N LYS A 323 -18.29 16.60 4.39
CA LYS A 323 -18.73 16.42 5.77
C LYS A 323 -20.00 17.24 6.06
N PRO A 324 -20.69 16.99 7.16
CA PRO A 324 -21.89 17.79 7.56
C PRO A 324 -21.61 19.29 7.68
N ASP A 325 -20.37 19.71 7.97
CA ASP A 325 -19.93 21.09 8.04
C ASP A 325 -19.64 21.73 6.67
N GLY A 326 -19.80 20.96 5.56
CA GLY A 326 -19.54 21.40 4.19
C GLY A 326 -18.06 21.29 3.75
N SER A 327 -17.14 20.96 4.65
CA SER A 327 -15.72 20.76 4.30
C SER A 327 -15.47 19.42 3.61
N PRO A 328 -14.43 19.28 2.75
CA PRO A 328 -14.05 18.01 2.17
C PRO A 328 -13.51 17.06 3.24
N TYR A 329 -13.62 15.76 2.99
CA TYR A 329 -12.94 14.76 3.82
C TYR A 329 -11.42 14.83 3.65
N ASN A 330 -10.69 14.49 4.72
CA ASN A 330 -9.23 14.43 4.72
C ASN A 330 -8.73 13.18 5.46
N ILE A 331 -8.10 12.26 4.73
CA ILE A 331 -7.60 11.00 5.31
C ILE A 331 -6.52 11.21 6.38
N TYR A 332 -5.89 12.38 6.45
CA TYR A 332 -4.82 12.65 7.43
C TYR A 332 -5.33 13.19 8.76
N THR A 333 -6.58 13.70 8.79
CA THR A 333 -7.07 14.46 9.96
C THR A 333 -8.43 13.98 10.47
N ASP A 334 -9.23 13.28 9.67
CA ASP A 334 -10.63 13.03 10.02
C ASP A 334 -10.87 11.67 10.70
N GLY A 335 -9.82 10.90 10.98
CA GLY A 335 -9.91 9.66 11.75
C GLY A 335 -10.76 8.58 11.11
N LEU A 336 -10.78 8.51 9.78
CA LEU A 336 -11.58 7.55 9.03
C LEU A 336 -11.10 6.11 9.31
N LYS A 337 -12.03 5.17 9.32
CA LYS A 337 -11.75 3.73 9.26
C LYS A 337 -12.04 3.24 7.84
N ILE A 338 -10.98 2.86 7.11
CA ILE A 338 -11.05 2.46 5.71
C ILE A 338 -10.91 0.95 5.65
N TYR A 339 -12.03 0.24 5.44
CA TYR A 339 -12.06 -1.22 5.35
C TYR A 339 -11.69 -1.65 3.93
N THR A 340 -10.54 -2.30 3.81
CA THR A 340 -10.02 -2.76 2.52
C THR A 340 -10.32 -4.23 2.29
N THR A 341 -10.05 -4.68 1.06
CA THR A 341 -10.23 -6.07 0.64
C THR A 341 -8.98 -6.93 0.85
N ILE A 342 -7.86 -6.35 1.28
CA ILE A 342 -6.59 -7.07 1.48
C ILE A 342 -6.75 -8.15 2.55
N ASN A 343 -6.36 -9.37 2.20
CA ASN A 343 -6.24 -10.47 3.14
C ASN A 343 -4.78 -10.53 3.64
N PRO A 344 -4.51 -10.34 4.95
CA PRO A 344 -3.14 -10.25 5.46
C PRO A 344 -2.30 -11.49 5.23
N ALA A 345 -2.89 -12.69 5.28
CA ALA A 345 -2.18 -13.93 5.02
C ALA A 345 -1.81 -14.07 3.55
N MET A 346 -2.76 -13.81 2.64
CA MET A 346 -2.51 -13.85 1.20
C MET A 346 -1.51 -12.78 0.76
N GLN A 347 -1.56 -11.59 1.38
CA GLN A 347 -0.59 -10.53 1.12
C GLN A 347 0.83 -10.99 1.49
N ARG A 348 1.02 -11.56 2.68
CA ARG A 348 2.32 -12.12 3.10
C ARG A 348 2.80 -13.21 2.14
N TYR A 349 1.92 -14.12 1.73
CA TYR A 349 2.25 -15.18 0.79
C TYR A 349 2.66 -14.66 -0.59
N ALA A 350 2.07 -13.56 -1.04
CA ALA A 350 2.45 -12.91 -2.30
C ALA A 350 3.84 -12.24 -2.18
N GLU A 351 4.09 -11.49 -1.11
CA GLU A 351 5.39 -10.86 -0.84
C GLU A 351 6.51 -11.92 -0.73
N GLU A 352 6.27 -12.98 0.06
CA GLU A 352 7.20 -14.10 0.19
C GLU A 352 7.45 -14.83 -1.14
N ALA A 353 6.42 -15.07 -1.95
CA ALA A 353 6.57 -15.72 -3.24
C ALA A 353 7.44 -14.92 -4.22
N VAL A 354 7.26 -13.58 -4.22
CA VAL A 354 8.09 -12.66 -5.00
C VAL A 354 9.54 -12.70 -4.50
N GLU A 355 9.74 -12.54 -3.19
CA GLU A 355 11.08 -12.51 -2.59
C GLU A 355 11.80 -13.85 -2.79
N GLU A 356 11.19 -14.98 -2.44
CA GLU A 356 11.77 -16.32 -2.58
C GLU A 356 12.22 -16.62 -4.01
N HIS A 357 11.43 -16.20 -5.02
CA HIS A 357 11.77 -16.47 -6.39
C HIS A 357 12.83 -15.51 -6.93
N LEU A 358 12.66 -14.22 -6.71
CA LEU A 358 13.60 -13.20 -7.19
C LEU A 358 14.93 -13.27 -6.44
N ALA A 359 14.93 -13.19 -5.12
CA ALA A 359 16.16 -13.19 -4.32
C ALA A 359 16.87 -14.55 -4.37
N GLY A 360 16.09 -15.65 -4.29
CA GLY A 360 16.66 -17.00 -4.21
C GLY A 360 17.13 -17.57 -5.54
N HIS A 361 16.49 -17.21 -6.64
CA HIS A 361 16.73 -17.89 -7.93
C HIS A 361 17.04 -16.94 -9.08
N LEU A 362 16.16 -15.96 -9.36
CA LEU A 362 16.22 -15.23 -10.60
C LEU A 362 17.32 -14.15 -10.61
N GLN A 363 17.43 -13.35 -9.54
CA GLN A 363 18.47 -12.35 -9.40
C GLN A 363 19.88 -12.96 -9.37
N PRO A 364 20.15 -14.06 -8.63
CA PRO A 364 21.43 -14.74 -8.72
C PRO A 364 21.77 -15.27 -10.14
N ALA A 365 20.78 -15.74 -10.89
CA ALA A 365 20.97 -16.16 -12.28
C ALA A 365 21.30 -14.96 -13.17
N PHE A 366 20.58 -13.85 -13.03
CA PHE A 366 20.84 -12.61 -13.74
C PHE A 366 22.22 -12.04 -13.42
N ASP A 367 22.62 -12.06 -12.14
CA ASP A 367 23.93 -11.58 -11.72
C ASP A 367 25.08 -12.45 -12.25
N ARG A 368 24.87 -13.76 -12.43
CA ARG A 368 25.85 -14.64 -13.10
C ARG A 368 25.99 -14.27 -14.58
N GLU A 369 24.87 -14.10 -15.28
CA GLU A 369 24.87 -13.70 -16.69
C GLU A 369 25.49 -12.30 -16.88
N ARG A 370 25.17 -11.35 -15.97
CA ARG A 370 25.75 -10.01 -15.98
C ARG A 370 27.26 -10.00 -15.75
N ARG A 371 27.77 -10.81 -14.80
CA ARG A 371 29.21 -10.94 -14.56
C ARG A 371 29.96 -11.47 -15.81
N ALA A 372 29.38 -12.41 -16.52
CA ALA A 372 29.93 -12.90 -17.79
C ALA A 372 29.99 -11.82 -18.88
N ARG A 373 29.23 -10.72 -18.74
CA ARG A 373 29.22 -9.55 -19.61
C ARG A 373 30.06 -8.37 -19.08
N GLY A 374 30.96 -8.59 -18.13
CA GLY A 374 31.78 -7.54 -17.53
C GLY A 374 31.05 -6.68 -16.47
N GLY A 375 29.94 -7.18 -15.91
CA GLY A 375 29.18 -6.51 -14.84
C GLY A 375 28.10 -5.53 -15.32
N ASP A 376 28.00 -5.29 -16.63
CA ASP A 376 27.01 -4.40 -17.21
C ASP A 376 25.58 -4.97 -17.06
N PRO A 377 24.60 -4.23 -16.52
CA PRO A 377 23.23 -4.69 -16.40
C PRO A 377 22.49 -4.76 -17.75
N PHE A 378 22.96 -4.03 -18.76
CA PHE A 378 22.27 -3.92 -20.03
C PHE A 378 22.52 -5.12 -20.96
N SER A 379 21.52 -5.47 -21.75
CA SER A 379 21.62 -6.47 -22.80
C SER A 379 22.69 -6.12 -23.83
N THR A 380 23.33 -7.14 -24.39
CA THR A 380 24.31 -6.97 -25.47
C THR A 380 23.72 -6.42 -26.77
N SER A 381 22.40 -6.47 -26.92
CA SER A 381 21.70 -6.03 -28.14
C SER A 381 21.53 -4.51 -28.26
N ILE A 382 21.85 -3.72 -27.20
CA ILE A 382 21.81 -2.25 -27.30
C ILE A 382 23.18 -1.64 -27.55
N SER A 383 23.18 -0.53 -28.30
CA SER A 383 24.42 0.15 -28.64
C SER A 383 25.06 0.86 -27.45
N ALA A 384 26.35 1.14 -27.53
CA ALA A 384 27.07 1.95 -26.51
C ALA A 384 26.43 3.33 -26.31
N ASP A 385 25.97 3.98 -27.39
CA ASP A 385 25.27 5.27 -27.32
C ASP A 385 23.94 5.18 -26.57
N GLN A 386 23.17 4.13 -26.79
CA GLN A 386 21.91 3.91 -26.04
C GLN A 386 22.19 3.71 -24.54
N ARG A 387 23.21 2.92 -24.18
CA ARG A 387 23.64 2.76 -22.78
C ARG A 387 24.05 4.08 -22.16
N LYS A 388 24.87 4.88 -22.87
CA LYS A 388 25.29 6.19 -22.41
C LYS A 388 24.10 7.12 -22.18
N LYS A 389 23.14 7.18 -23.09
CA LYS A 389 21.93 8.00 -22.94
C LYS A 389 21.09 7.59 -21.72
N ILE A 390 20.94 6.28 -21.45
CA ILE A 390 20.20 5.78 -20.27
C ILE A 390 20.91 6.20 -18.98
N LEU A 391 22.23 6.02 -18.91
CA LEU A 391 23.03 6.39 -17.73
C LEU A 391 23.05 7.91 -17.49
N GLU A 392 23.22 8.72 -18.55
CA GLU A 392 23.16 10.18 -18.44
C GLU A 392 21.80 10.68 -17.94
N ARG A 393 20.70 10.07 -18.40
CA ARG A 393 19.36 10.37 -17.87
C ARG A 393 19.28 10.03 -16.38
N ALA A 394 19.76 8.86 -15.97
CA ALA A 394 19.75 8.44 -14.57
C ALA A 394 20.62 9.33 -13.66
N ILE A 395 21.77 9.78 -14.17
CA ILE A 395 22.63 10.77 -13.50
C ILE A 395 21.85 12.06 -13.24
N ARG A 396 21.23 12.63 -14.28
CA ARG A 396 20.48 13.89 -14.20
C ARG A 396 19.23 13.81 -13.32
N GLN A 397 18.65 12.62 -13.17
CA GLN A 397 17.48 12.35 -12.30
C GLN A 397 17.88 12.04 -10.85
N SER A 398 19.17 11.90 -10.55
CA SER A 398 19.63 11.54 -9.20
C SER A 398 19.58 12.73 -8.24
N GLU A 399 19.36 12.43 -6.96
CA GLU A 399 19.41 13.42 -5.87
C GLU A 399 20.76 14.15 -5.82
N ARG A 400 21.86 13.46 -6.08
CA ARG A 400 23.22 14.07 -6.13
C ARG A 400 23.31 15.14 -7.21
N TRP A 401 22.66 14.93 -8.37
CA TRP A 401 22.61 15.93 -9.43
C TRP A 401 21.80 17.16 -9.00
N ARG A 402 20.63 16.92 -8.40
CA ARG A 402 19.75 17.99 -7.91
C ARG A 402 20.45 18.86 -6.87
N LEU A 403 21.05 18.24 -5.84
CA LEU A 403 21.82 18.95 -4.81
C LEU A 403 23.00 19.71 -5.39
N GLY A 404 23.77 19.12 -6.32
CA GLY A 404 24.87 19.82 -6.98
C GLY A 404 24.38 21.06 -7.74
N LYS A 405 23.19 21.02 -8.35
CA LYS A 405 22.59 22.20 -8.98
C LYS A 405 22.16 23.26 -7.98
N GLU A 406 21.59 22.87 -6.86
CA GLU A 406 21.25 23.78 -5.75
C GLU A 406 22.49 24.44 -5.14
N ASP A 407 23.60 23.71 -5.07
CA ASP A 407 24.91 24.22 -4.62
C ASP A 407 25.60 25.11 -5.70
N GLY A 408 24.98 25.33 -6.86
CA GLY A 408 25.49 26.20 -7.91
C GLY A 408 26.61 25.60 -8.78
N LEU A 409 26.85 24.28 -8.69
CA LEU A 409 27.89 23.60 -9.45
C LEU A 409 27.53 23.51 -10.94
N SER A 410 28.56 23.59 -11.81
CA SER A 410 28.41 23.33 -13.24
C SER A 410 28.13 21.87 -13.56
N ASP A 411 27.52 21.58 -14.71
CA ASP A 411 27.25 20.21 -15.18
C ASP A 411 28.50 19.33 -15.18
N SER A 412 29.65 19.90 -15.56
CA SER A 412 30.95 19.21 -15.60
C SER A 412 31.47 18.87 -14.21
N GLU A 413 31.35 19.77 -13.24
CA GLU A 413 31.75 19.52 -11.84
C GLU A 413 30.88 18.46 -11.19
N ILE A 414 29.56 18.55 -11.39
CA ILE A 414 28.64 17.53 -10.88
C ILE A 414 28.96 16.18 -11.53
N ARG A 415 29.15 16.14 -12.85
CA ARG A 415 29.45 14.91 -13.58
C ARG A 415 30.76 14.25 -13.09
N ALA A 416 31.80 15.03 -12.81
CA ALA A 416 33.04 14.52 -12.25
C ALA A 416 32.90 13.85 -10.88
N GLN A 417 31.89 14.24 -10.09
CA GLN A 417 31.60 13.58 -8.82
C GLN A 417 31.13 12.14 -8.99
N PHE A 418 30.50 11.79 -10.14
CA PHE A 418 30.00 10.44 -10.42
C PHE A 418 31.11 9.42 -10.69
N ASP A 419 32.30 9.88 -11.00
CA ASP A 419 33.47 9.03 -11.29
C ASP A 419 34.40 8.86 -10.05
N ARG A 420 34.10 9.54 -8.94
CA ARG A 420 34.89 9.44 -7.69
C ARG A 420 34.32 8.39 -6.75
N LYS A 421 35.16 7.47 -6.27
CA LYS A 421 34.76 6.48 -5.26
C LYS A 421 34.34 7.17 -3.97
N THR A 422 33.17 6.83 -3.46
CA THR A 422 32.56 7.40 -2.25
C THR A 422 32.02 6.28 -1.36
N LYS A 423 32.12 6.43 -0.06
CA LYS A 423 31.40 5.54 0.90
C LYS A 423 29.91 5.79 0.75
N MET A 424 29.14 4.74 0.58
CA MET A 424 27.70 4.82 0.42
C MET A 424 27.04 3.53 0.87
N GLN A 425 25.74 3.60 1.13
CA GLN A 425 24.88 2.46 1.34
C GLN A 425 24.13 2.14 0.05
N VAL A 426 24.08 0.89 -0.32
CA VAL A 426 23.26 0.39 -1.42
C VAL A 426 22.34 -0.71 -0.93
N TRP A 427 21.12 -0.74 -1.46
CA TRP A 427 20.17 -1.78 -1.14
C TRP A 427 20.58 -3.12 -1.76
N SER A 428 20.32 -4.19 -1.05
CA SER A 428 20.44 -5.56 -1.55
C SER A 428 19.31 -6.42 -0.97
N TRP A 429 19.07 -7.60 -1.54
CA TRP A 429 18.09 -8.56 -1.00
C TRP A 429 18.38 -9.01 0.45
N ARG A 430 19.56 -8.71 0.99
CA ARG A 430 19.96 -8.96 2.39
C ARG A 430 19.91 -7.69 3.26
N GLY A 431 19.27 -6.63 2.76
CA GLY A 431 19.21 -5.32 3.43
C GLY A 431 20.26 -4.33 2.91
N GLN A 432 20.40 -3.23 3.61
CA GLN A 432 21.37 -2.18 3.29
C GLN A 432 22.80 -2.69 3.46
N ARG A 433 23.67 -2.37 2.51
CA ARG A 433 25.09 -2.77 2.50
C ARG A 433 25.98 -1.54 2.36
N ASP A 434 26.87 -1.34 3.30
CA ASP A 434 27.95 -0.35 3.21
C ASP A 434 28.97 -0.78 2.13
N THR A 435 29.34 0.15 1.28
CA THR A 435 30.26 -0.10 0.18
C THR A 435 31.03 1.15 -0.22
N VAL A 436 32.12 0.97 -0.95
CA VAL A 436 32.92 2.04 -1.56
C VAL A 436 32.89 1.83 -3.06
N MET A 437 32.12 2.63 -3.77
CA MET A 437 32.03 2.59 -5.24
C MET A 437 31.82 3.99 -5.80
N THR A 438 31.90 4.13 -7.13
CA THR A 438 31.51 5.40 -7.75
C THR A 438 29.98 5.54 -7.75
N PRO A 439 29.42 6.77 -7.66
CA PRO A 439 27.99 6.98 -7.83
C PRO A 439 27.45 6.43 -9.17
N LEU A 440 28.24 6.45 -10.21
CA LEU A 440 27.87 5.86 -11.51
C LEU A 440 27.74 4.32 -11.41
N ASP A 441 28.63 3.65 -10.68
CA ASP A 441 28.54 2.19 -10.47
C ASP A 441 27.38 1.83 -9.57
N SER A 442 27.01 2.69 -8.61
CA SER A 442 25.80 2.48 -7.82
C SER A 442 24.53 2.56 -8.67
N ILE A 443 24.46 3.48 -9.63
CA ILE A 443 23.35 3.55 -10.61
C ILE A 443 23.30 2.28 -11.44
N ARG A 444 24.44 1.79 -11.97
CA ARG A 444 24.50 0.53 -12.72
C ARG A 444 24.06 -0.66 -11.88
N TYR A 445 24.49 -0.69 -10.62
CA TYR A 445 24.12 -1.74 -9.68
C TYR A 445 22.60 -1.77 -9.44
N MET A 446 22.01 -0.61 -9.10
CA MET A 446 20.57 -0.49 -8.82
C MET A 446 19.72 -0.79 -10.05
N LYS A 447 20.13 -0.36 -11.24
CA LYS A 447 19.44 -0.72 -12.50
C LYS A 447 19.52 -2.20 -12.84
N GLY A 448 20.49 -2.93 -12.30
CA GLY A 448 20.62 -4.38 -12.45
C GLY A 448 19.72 -5.20 -11.53
N ILE A 449 18.92 -4.59 -10.69
CA ILE A 449 17.98 -5.27 -9.80
C ILE A 449 16.68 -5.52 -10.56
N LEU A 450 16.28 -6.81 -10.62
CA LEU A 450 15.02 -7.22 -11.23
C LEU A 450 13.83 -6.77 -10.37
N ARG A 451 12.76 -6.41 -11.04
CA ARG A 451 11.52 -5.85 -10.47
C ARG A 451 10.37 -6.81 -10.72
N SER A 452 9.31 -6.69 -9.92
CA SER A 452 8.11 -7.51 -10.08
C SER A 452 6.87 -6.74 -9.67
N GLY A 453 5.74 -7.00 -10.32
CA GLY A 453 4.41 -6.65 -9.87
C GLY A 453 3.57 -7.89 -9.75
N PHE A 454 2.78 -8.01 -8.67
CA PHE A 454 1.87 -9.13 -8.46
C PHE A 454 0.58 -8.64 -7.82
N VAL A 455 -0.56 -9.14 -8.33
CA VAL A 455 -1.86 -8.90 -7.73
C VAL A 455 -2.72 -10.17 -7.80
N ALA A 456 -3.50 -10.41 -6.74
CA ALA A 456 -4.47 -11.49 -6.69
C ALA A 456 -5.85 -10.93 -6.33
N MET A 457 -6.89 -11.43 -7.00
CA MET A 457 -8.24 -10.89 -6.95
C MET A 457 -9.28 -12.04 -6.99
N ASN A 458 -10.35 -11.88 -6.23
CA ASN A 458 -11.51 -12.76 -6.37
C ASN A 458 -12.29 -12.39 -7.65
N PRO A 459 -12.52 -13.34 -8.58
CA PRO A 459 -13.13 -13.05 -9.87
C PRO A 459 -14.61 -12.68 -9.79
N HIS A 460 -15.32 -13.06 -8.72
CA HIS A 460 -16.77 -12.91 -8.60
C HIS A 460 -17.19 -11.59 -7.96
N ASN A 461 -16.40 -11.11 -6.97
CA ASN A 461 -16.73 -9.88 -6.23
C ASN A 461 -15.71 -8.75 -6.42
N GLY A 462 -14.65 -8.96 -7.17
CA GLY A 462 -13.64 -7.93 -7.46
C GLY A 462 -12.68 -7.61 -6.31
N HIS A 463 -12.77 -8.29 -5.16
CA HIS A 463 -11.90 -8.00 -4.03
C HIS A 463 -10.43 -8.25 -4.36
N VAL A 464 -9.60 -7.24 -4.21
CA VAL A 464 -8.15 -7.35 -4.33
C VAL A 464 -7.61 -7.92 -3.02
N LEU A 465 -7.16 -9.17 -3.05
CA LEU A 465 -6.78 -9.95 -1.86
C LEU A 465 -5.30 -9.81 -1.50
N ALA A 466 -4.44 -9.60 -2.50
CA ALA A 466 -3.02 -9.34 -2.34
C ALA A 466 -2.50 -8.39 -3.43
N TYR A 467 -1.55 -7.51 -3.06
CA TYR A 467 -1.06 -6.45 -3.92
C TYR A 467 0.42 -6.18 -3.65
N VAL A 468 1.30 -6.55 -4.56
CA VAL A 468 2.74 -6.32 -4.48
C VAL A 468 3.15 -5.42 -5.65
N GLY A 469 3.26 -4.12 -5.41
CA GLY A 469 3.56 -3.14 -6.47
C GLY A 469 4.99 -3.19 -6.97
N ASP A 470 5.94 -3.59 -6.12
CA ASP A 470 7.33 -3.92 -6.46
C ASP A 470 8.01 -4.62 -5.27
N ILE A 471 9.30 -4.91 -5.40
CA ILE A 471 10.09 -5.74 -4.48
C ILE A 471 10.41 -5.09 -3.12
N ASN A 472 10.47 -3.75 -3.04
CA ASN A 472 10.75 -3.04 -1.78
C ASN A 472 10.33 -1.56 -1.88
N PHE A 473 9.31 -1.18 -1.15
CA PHE A 473 8.72 0.16 -1.22
C PHE A 473 9.66 1.29 -0.75
N SER A 474 10.57 1.00 0.18
CA SER A 474 11.51 2.02 0.68
C SER A 474 12.53 2.47 -0.36
N GLN A 475 12.82 1.60 -1.33
CA GLN A 475 13.83 1.82 -2.37
C GLN A 475 13.21 2.05 -3.75
N PHE A 476 12.11 1.39 -4.05
CA PHE A 476 11.49 1.32 -5.35
C PHE A 476 10.01 1.67 -5.23
N GLN A 477 9.68 2.96 -5.29
CA GLN A 477 8.33 3.44 -5.03
C GLN A 477 7.40 3.43 -6.25
N TYR A 478 7.93 3.10 -7.45
CA TYR A 478 7.12 3.02 -8.65
C TYR A 478 6.29 1.73 -8.67
N ASP A 479 4.98 1.89 -8.74
CA ASP A 479 4.03 0.78 -8.63
C ASP A 479 3.82 0.09 -9.97
N MET A 480 4.24 -1.17 -10.07
CA MET A 480 4.10 -1.97 -11.28
C MET A 480 2.69 -2.54 -11.48
N VAL A 481 1.84 -2.53 -10.44
CA VAL A 481 0.46 -3.04 -10.52
C VAL A 481 -0.49 -1.99 -11.07
N SER A 482 -0.35 -0.71 -10.67
CA SER A 482 -1.26 0.38 -11.08
C SER A 482 -0.66 1.33 -12.10
N ASP A 483 0.63 1.67 -11.96
CA ASP A 483 1.30 2.72 -12.76
C ASP A 483 2.18 2.15 -13.86
N GLY A 484 2.77 0.96 -13.62
CA GLY A 484 3.74 0.33 -14.50
C GLY A 484 3.14 -0.30 -15.76
N ARG A 485 3.08 0.45 -16.85
CA ARG A 485 2.64 -0.10 -18.14
C ARG A 485 3.78 -0.80 -18.85
N ARG A 486 3.57 -2.07 -19.18
CA ARG A 486 4.54 -2.93 -19.86
C ARG A 486 3.89 -3.66 -21.04
N GLN A 487 4.69 -3.95 -22.06
CA GLN A 487 4.19 -4.74 -23.19
C GLN A 487 3.67 -6.09 -22.73
N THR A 488 2.44 -6.40 -23.13
CA THR A 488 1.73 -7.61 -22.68
C THR A 488 2.33 -8.90 -23.23
N GLY A 489 2.95 -8.85 -24.41
CA GLY A 489 3.38 -10.05 -25.08
C GLY A 489 2.23 -11.05 -25.26
N SER A 490 2.51 -12.33 -25.15
CA SER A 490 1.54 -13.38 -25.42
C SER A 490 0.38 -13.52 -24.41
N ILE A 491 0.35 -12.74 -23.30
CA ILE A 491 -0.83 -12.75 -22.42
C ILE A 491 -2.05 -12.02 -23.01
N ILE A 492 -1.86 -11.30 -24.13
CA ILE A 492 -2.96 -10.67 -24.86
C ILE A 492 -3.71 -11.66 -25.78
N LYS A 493 -3.08 -12.77 -26.16
CA LYS A 493 -3.64 -13.74 -27.11
C LYS A 493 -5.01 -14.27 -26.70
N PRO A 494 -5.29 -14.62 -25.41
CA PRO A 494 -6.62 -15.07 -25.01
C PRO A 494 -7.74 -14.08 -25.40
N PHE A 495 -7.47 -12.77 -25.38
CA PHE A 495 -8.46 -11.78 -25.78
C PHE A 495 -8.75 -11.80 -27.28
N LEU A 496 -7.75 -12.08 -28.13
CA LEU A 496 -7.97 -12.27 -29.55
C LEU A 496 -8.71 -13.59 -29.84
N TYR A 497 -8.29 -14.67 -29.15
CA TYR A 497 -8.93 -15.97 -29.28
C TYR A 497 -10.41 -15.93 -28.84
N SER A 498 -10.74 -15.15 -27.82
CA SER A 498 -12.12 -14.95 -27.40
C SER A 498 -12.97 -14.25 -28.48
N LEU A 499 -12.36 -13.32 -29.25
CA LEU A 499 -13.05 -12.71 -30.39
C LEU A 499 -13.41 -13.78 -31.44
N ALA A 500 -12.50 -14.69 -31.75
CA ALA A 500 -12.81 -15.79 -32.65
C ALA A 500 -13.95 -16.68 -32.11
N MET A 501 -13.99 -16.93 -30.79
CA MET A 501 -15.09 -17.70 -30.17
C MET A 501 -16.42 -16.94 -30.20
N ILE A 502 -16.42 -15.61 -30.06
CA ILE A 502 -17.64 -14.76 -30.28
C ILE A 502 -18.12 -14.87 -31.71
N ASP A 503 -17.19 -14.89 -32.66
CA ASP A 503 -17.50 -14.99 -34.11
C ASP A 503 -17.91 -16.43 -34.55
N GLY A 504 -18.10 -17.35 -33.58
CA GLY A 504 -18.64 -18.69 -33.81
C GLY A 504 -17.58 -19.79 -34.00
N ALA A 505 -16.28 -19.46 -33.86
CA ALA A 505 -15.24 -20.49 -33.95
C ALA A 505 -15.28 -21.48 -32.78
N SER A 506 -14.72 -22.67 -33.03
CA SER A 506 -14.52 -23.73 -32.03
C SER A 506 -13.02 -23.89 -31.68
N PRO A 507 -12.66 -24.26 -30.42
CA PRO A 507 -11.34 -24.65 -30.10
C PRO A 507 -10.72 -25.74 -30.98
N CYS A 508 -11.56 -26.56 -31.59
CA CYS A 508 -11.15 -27.69 -32.45
C CYS A 508 -11.00 -27.32 -33.91
N ASP A 509 -11.45 -26.13 -34.35
CA ASP A 509 -11.24 -25.66 -35.70
C ASP A 509 -9.79 -25.63 -36.08
N GLN A 510 -9.51 -26.04 -37.33
CA GLN A 510 -8.15 -26.23 -37.77
C GLN A 510 -7.62 -25.06 -38.62
N VAL A 511 -6.35 -24.77 -38.45
CA VAL A 511 -5.60 -23.74 -39.17
C VAL A 511 -4.31 -24.35 -39.70
N LEU A 512 -3.98 -24.05 -40.94
CA LEU A 512 -2.73 -24.49 -41.55
C LEU A 512 -1.53 -23.77 -40.88
N HIS A 513 -0.64 -24.52 -40.25
CA HIS A 513 0.51 -23.98 -39.51
C HIS A 513 1.69 -23.66 -40.42
N VAL A 514 1.61 -22.50 -41.09
CA VAL A 514 2.67 -21.98 -41.98
C VAL A 514 2.94 -20.51 -41.72
N GLN A 515 4.14 -20.06 -42.02
CA GLN A 515 4.48 -18.65 -41.97
C GLN A 515 3.82 -17.93 -43.18
N ARG A 516 2.99 -16.94 -42.89
CA ARG A 516 2.36 -16.09 -43.91
C ARG A 516 2.87 -14.65 -43.80
N THR A 517 2.86 -13.96 -44.95
CA THR A 517 3.14 -12.52 -45.04
C THR A 517 1.83 -11.80 -45.30
N TYR A 518 1.46 -10.89 -44.44
CA TYR A 518 0.23 -10.11 -44.52
C TYR A 518 0.52 -8.73 -45.12
N ARG A 519 -0.32 -8.26 -46.03
CA ARG A 519 -0.27 -6.90 -46.54
C ARG A 519 -1.07 -6.00 -45.59
N LEU A 520 -0.47 -4.89 -45.15
CA LEU A 520 -1.09 -3.91 -44.26
C LEU A 520 -1.76 -2.80 -45.09
N ASP A 521 -2.72 -2.07 -44.50
CA ASP A 521 -3.47 -0.99 -45.15
C ASP A 521 -2.56 0.16 -45.64
N ASN A 522 -1.41 0.36 -44.98
CA ASN A 522 -0.39 1.33 -45.41
C ASN A 522 0.53 0.83 -46.55
N GLY A 523 0.23 -0.32 -47.15
CA GLY A 523 1.00 -0.94 -48.22
C GLY A 523 2.27 -1.69 -47.78
N GLN A 524 2.62 -1.66 -46.52
CA GLN A 524 3.73 -2.45 -45.97
C GLN A 524 3.34 -3.90 -45.82
N THR A 525 4.33 -4.77 -45.62
CA THR A 525 4.13 -6.19 -45.34
C THR A 525 4.56 -6.52 -43.93
N TRP A 526 3.81 -7.43 -43.29
CA TRP A 526 4.14 -7.94 -41.96
C TRP A 526 4.23 -9.46 -41.99
N THR A 527 5.37 -9.98 -41.52
CA THR A 527 5.64 -11.43 -41.48
C THR A 527 5.97 -11.81 -40.03
N PRO A 528 5.03 -12.42 -39.29
CA PRO A 528 5.25 -12.79 -37.89
C PRO A 528 6.33 -13.88 -37.78
N ARG A 529 7.24 -13.70 -36.80
CA ARG A 529 8.20 -14.74 -36.43
C ARG A 529 7.59 -15.67 -35.39
N ASN A 530 7.93 -16.95 -35.48
CA ASN A 530 7.52 -17.95 -34.49
C ASN A 530 8.77 -18.58 -33.84
N THR A 531 8.65 -18.98 -32.58
CA THR A 531 9.69 -19.73 -31.86
C THR A 531 9.46 -21.24 -31.93
N ASN A 532 8.23 -21.66 -32.17
CA ASN A 532 7.87 -23.06 -32.31
C ASN A 532 7.82 -23.44 -33.80
N HIS A 533 8.67 -24.37 -34.20
CA HIS A 533 8.72 -24.89 -35.56
C HIS A 533 8.25 -26.35 -35.67
N ARG A 534 7.56 -26.85 -34.63
CA ARG A 534 6.93 -28.18 -34.69
C ARG A 534 5.65 -28.10 -35.53
N ARG A 535 5.36 -29.17 -36.25
CA ARG A 535 4.12 -29.29 -37.07
C ARG A 535 3.98 -28.25 -38.19
N VAL A 536 5.12 -27.74 -38.71
CA VAL A 536 5.07 -26.83 -39.86
C VAL A 536 4.52 -27.53 -41.09
N GLY A 537 3.54 -26.94 -41.76
CA GLY A 537 2.85 -27.55 -42.91
C GLY A 537 1.66 -28.47 -42.53
N GLU A 538 1.38 -28.65 -41.24
CA GLU A 538 0.24 -29.45 -40.78
C GLU A 538 -0.97 -28.58 -40.42
N MET A 539 -2.13 -29.18 -40.44
CA MET A 539 -3.34 -28.60 -39.84
C MET A 539 -3.23 -28.74 -38.30
N VAL A 540 -3.44 -27.64 -37.59
CA VAL A 540 -3.40 -27.58 -36.11
C VAL A 540 -4.68 -26.93 -35.61
N SER A 541 -5.18 -27.36 -34.46
CA SER A 541 -6.36 -26.75 -33.86
C SER A 541 -6.05 -25.35 -33.28
N ILE A 542 -7.06 -24.49 -33.20
CA ILE A 542 -6.99 -23.18 -32.51
C ILE A 542 -6.52 -23.39 -31.08
N GLN A 543 -7.02 -24.39 -30.36
CA GLN A 543 -6.59 -24.78 -29.05
C GLN A 543 -5.08 -25.06 -29.00
N TRP A 544 -4.54 -25.83 -29.93
CA TRP A 544 -3.10 -26.13 -29.99
C TRP A 544 -2.29 -24.83 -30.14
N GLY A 545 -2.79 -23.89 -30.96
CA GLY A 545 -2.18 -22.58 -31.16
C GLY A 545 -2.05 -21.80 -29.86
N LEU A 546 -3.11 -21.72 -29.04
CA LEU A 546 -3.09 -21.05 -27.75
C LEU A 546 -2.24 -21.79 -26.71
N GLN A 547 -2.36 -23.12 -26.66
CA GLN A 547 -1.64 -24.02 -25.75
C GLN A 547 -0.11 -23.87 -25.89
N ASN A 548 0.36 -23.77 -27.14
CA ASN A 548 1.78 -23.61 -27.49
C ASN A 548 2.20 -22.15 -27.65
N SER A 549 1.27 -21.21 -27.45
CA SER A 549 1.50 -19.77 -27.64
C SER A 549 2.02 -19.42 -29.04
N ASP A 550 1.47 -20.09 -30.06
CA ASP A 550 1.93 -20.00 -31.44
C ASP A 550 1.59 -18.64 -32.07
N ASN A 551 2.57 -18.03 -32.76
CA ASN A 551 2.39 -16.71 -33.36
C ASN A 551 1.73 -16.78 -34.73
N TRP A 552 1.91 -17.87 -35.51
CA TRP A 552 1.35 -17.98 -36.82
C TRP A 552 -0.16 -18.24 -36.76
N VAL A 553 -0.60 -19.15 -35.88
CA VAL A 553 -2.03 -19.37 -35.60
C VAL A 553 -2.68 -18.07 -35.10
N THR A 554 -2.00 -17.34 -34.20
CA THR A 554 -2.49 -16.04 -33.68
C THR A 554 -2.62 -15.00 -34.80
N ALA A 555 -1.63 -14.91 -35.69
CA ALA A 555 -1.66 -13.96 -36.82
C ALA A 555 -2.75 -14.33 -37.85
N GLU A 556 -2.99 -15.60 -38.06
CA GLU A 556 -4.10 -16.08 -38.91
C GLU A 556 -5.45 -15.68 -38.32
N LEU A 557 -5.66 -15.87 -37.01
CA LEU A 557 -6.92 -15.39 -36.38
C LEU A 557 -7.04 -13.87 -36.45
N MET A 558 -5.96 -13.13 -36.29
CA MET A 558 -5.98 -11.67 -36.43
C MET A 558 -6.31 -11.21 -37.85
N SER A 559 -5.90 -11.96 -38.87
CA SER A 559 -6.18 -11.61 -40.25
C SER A 559 -7.66 -11.76 -40.63
N ARG A 560 -8.47 -12.46 -39.82
CA ARG A 560 -9.89 -12.66 -39.98
C ARG A 560 -10.75 -11.56 -39.36
N THR A 561 -10.14 -10.65 -38.64
CA THR A 561 -10.81 -9.51 -37.98
C THR A 561 -10.06 -8.21 -38.24
N SER A 562 -10.67 -7.05 -37.91
CA SER A 562 -10.00 -5.78 -38.05
C SER A 562 -9.19 -5.40 -36.79
N PRO A 563 -8.04 -4.73 -36.92
CA PRO A 563 -7.32 -4.20 -35.77
C PRO A 563 -8.15 -3.26 -34.89
N LEU A 564 -9.09 -2.53 -35.48
CA LEU A 564 -9.99 -1.64 -34.74
C LEU A 564 -11.01 -2.42 -33.88
N THR A 565 -11.57 -3.50 -34.41
CA THR A 565 -12.47 -4.39 -33.65
C THR A 565 -11.78 -5.00 -32.47
N PHE A 566 -10.57 -5.52 -32.67
CA PHE A 566 -9.80 -6.08 -31.59
C PHE A 566 -9.38 -5.01 -30.54
N LYS A 567 -9.04 -3.79 -30.96
CA LYS A 567 -8.79 -2.67 -30.04
C LYS A 567 -10.00 -2.39 -29.15
N ARG A 568 -11.22 -2.30 -29.73
CA ARG A 568 -12.44 -2.06 -28.97
C ARG A 568 -12.71 -3.19 -27.95
N LEU A 569 -12.45 -4.42 -28.34
CA LEU A 569 -12.55 -5.55 -27.42
C LEU A 569 -11.54 -5.45 -26.28
N LEU A 570 -10.28 -5.05 -26.51
CA LEU A 570 -9.30 -4.82 -25.47
C LEU A 570 -9.72 -3.70 -24.50
N GLU A 571 -10.36 -2.66 -25.02
CA GLU A 571 -10.92 -1.58 -24.19
C GLU A 571 -12.08 -2.09 -23.31
N SER A 572 -12.93 -3.00 -23.81
CA SER A 572 -13.98 -3.64 -23.00
C SER A 572 -13.43 -4.59 -21.94
N TYR A 573 -12.28 -5.22 -22.19
CA TYR A 573 -11.52 -5.96 -21.17
C TYR A 573 -10.85 -5.08 -20.10
N GLY A 574 -10.97 -3.76 -20.25
CA GLY A 574 -10.47 -2.79 -19.26
C GLY A 574 -9.04 -2.29 -19.49
N LEU A 575 -8.44 -2.55 -20.67
CA LEU A 575 -7.14 -1.96 -21.01
C LEU A 575 -7.33 -0.48 -21.39
N ARG A 576 -6.70 0.41 -20.63
CA ARG A 576 -6.88 1.88 -20.75
C ARG A 576 -5.71 2.62 -21.39
N GLY A 577 -4.57 1.93 -21.56
CA GLY A 577 -3.39 2.52 -22.20
C GLY A 577 -3.60 2.94 -23.66
N PRO A 578 -2.68 3.69 -24.23
CA PRO A 578 -2.70 3.96 -25.65
C PRO A 578 -2.51 2.64 -26.43
N ILE A 579 -3.52 2.26 -27.22
CA ILE A 579 -3.49 1.07 -28.06
C ILE A 579 -3.51 1.52 -29.51
N GLU A 580 -2.42 1.24 -30.22
CA GLU A 580 -2.34 1.47 -31.66
C GLU A 580 -2.96 0.28 -32.40
N ALA A 581 -3.98 0.56 -33.23
CA ALA A 581 -4.70 -0.47 -33.97
C ALA A 581 -3.88 -0.98 -35.15
N THR A 582 -3.06 -2.00 -34.95
CA THR A 582 -2.21 -2.65 -35.93
C THR A 582 -2.29 -4.17 -35.83
N MET A 583 -1.97 -4.91 -36.88
CA MET A 583 -1.91 -6.38 -36.85
C MET A 583 -0.98 -6.90 -35.74
N ALA A 584 0.11 -6.19 -35.48
CA ALA A 584 1.11 -6.59 -34.47
C ALA A 584 0.57 -6.58 -33.03
N MET A 585 -0.55 -5.89 -32.76
CA MET A 585 -1.16 -5.89 -31.43
C MET A 585 -1.58 -7.28 -30.95
N SER A 586 -1.91 -8.19 -31.89
CA SER A 586 -2.22 -9.59 -31.62
C SER A 586 -1.07 -10.37 -30.95
N LEU A 587 0.17 -9.93 -31.15
CA LEU A 587 1.37 -10.53 -30.58
C LEU A 587 1.87 -9.79 -29.33
N GLY A 588 1.10 -8.80 -28.83
CA GLY A 588 1.35 -8.17 -27.53
C GLY A 588 2.17 -6.89 -27.57
N THR A 589 2.04 -6.08 -28.62
CA THR A 589 2.61 -4.72 -28.65
C THR A 589 1.89 -3.74 -27.67
N PRO A 590 0.57 -3.89 -27.37
CA PRO A 590 -0.07 -3.04 -26.40
C PRO A 590 0.59 -3.14 -25.01
N GLU A 591 0.55 -2.02 -24.28
CA GLU A 591 1.04 -1.93 -22.92
C GLU A 591 -0.13 -1.93 -21.95
N ALA A 592 0.00 -2.72 -20.86
CA ALA A 592 -0.98 -2.78 -19.78
C ALA A 592 -0.30 -2.85 -18.43
N THR A 593 -1.05 -2.55 -17.38
CA THR A 593 -0.64 -2.77 -16.00
C THR A 593 -1.01 -4.18 -15.55
N VAL A 594 -0.41 -4.67 -14.47
CA VAL A 594 -0.76 -5.99 -13.92
C VAL A 594 -2.23 -6.00 -13.46
N GLY A 595 -2.69 -4.90 -12.84
CA GLY A 595 -4.07 -4.76 -12.38
C GLY A 595 -5.09 -4.82 -13.52
N GLU A 596 -4.85 -4.13 -14.65
CA GLU A 596 -5.72 -4.20 -15.84
C GLU A 596 -5.80 -5.62 -16.39
N MET A 597 -4.67 -6.31 -16.48
CA MET A 597 -4.65 -7.69 -17.00
C MET A 597 -5.40 -8.67 -16.09
N VAL A 598 -5.23 -8.55 -14.76
CA VAL A 598 -5.96 -9.42 -13.80
C VAL A 598 -7.46 -9.18 -13.89
N SER A 599 -7.90 -7.91 -13.92
CA SER A 599 -9.33 -7.58 -14.13
C SER A 599 -9.87 -8.15 -15.45
N GLY A 600 -9.11 -8.02 -16.54
CA GLY A 600 -9.51 -8.60 -17.83
C GLY A 600 -9.65 -10.12 -17.80
N TYR A 601 -8.79 -10.82 -17.06
CA TYR A 601 -8.81 -12.28 -16.96
C TYR A 601 -9.95 -12.82 -16.07
N THR A 602 -10.59 -12.00 -15.23
CA THR A 602 -11.80 -12.41 -14.49
C THR A 602 -12.91 -12.86 -15.43
N THR A 603 -12.99 -12.25 -16.62
CA THR A 603 -13.97 -12.57 -17.67
C THR A 603 -14.02 -14.06 -18.02
N PHE A 604 -12.87 -14.75 -18.02
CA PHE A 604 -12.80 -16.16 -18.39
C PHE A 604 -13.29 -17.12 -17.29
N VAL A 605 -13.39 -16.63 -16.06
CA VAL A 605 -13.78 -17.42 -14.88
C VAL A 605 -15.20 -17.05 -14.42
N ASN A 606 -15.72 -15.94 -14.89
CA ASN A 606 -16.98 -15.35 -14.46
C ASN A 606 -17.96 -15.21 -15.64
N ASP A 607 -18.13 -16.28 -16.40
CA ASP A 607 -19.12 -16.45 -17.48
C ASP A 607 -19.14 -15.29 -18.51
N GLY A 608 -17.98 -14.74 -18.81
CA GLY A 608 -17.84 -13.63 -19.75
C GLY A 608 -17.99 -12.24 -19.15
N VAL A 609 -18.22 -12.14 -17.85
CA VAL A 609 -18.35 -10.87 -17.12
C VAL A 609 -17.03 -10.45 -16.50
N ARG A 610 -16.53 -9.29 -16.91
CA ARG A 610 -15.38 -8.65 -16.29
C ARG A 610 -15.80 -7.95 -15.00
N VAL A 611 -15.00 -8.11 -13.95
CA VAL A 611 -15.21 -7.47 -12.65
C VAL A 611 -14.10 -6.45 -12.40
N ASP A 612 -14.48 -5.20 -12.09
CA ASP A 612 -13.53 -4.16 -11.78
C ASP A 612 -12.95 -4.37 -10.36
N PRO A 613 -11.66 -4.06 -10.12
CA PRO A 613 -11.04 -4.24 -8.82
C PRO A 613 -11.67 -3.39 -7.73
N ILE A 614 -12.03 -4.01 -6.61
CA ILE A 614 -12.48 -3.35 -5.39
C ILE A 614 -11.33 -3.34 -4.38
N LEU A 615 -10.95 -2.16 -3.96
CA LEU A 615 -9.87 -1.93 -2.98
C LEU A 615 -10.43 -1.66 -1.59
N VAL A 616 -11.61 -1.02 -1.51
CA VAL A 616 -12.29 -0.61 -0.28
C VAL A 616 -13.73 -1.08 -0.35
N THR A 617 -14.22 -1.70 0.71
CA THR A 617 -15.62 -2.11 0.84
C THR A 617 -16.47 -1.06 1.56
N GLN A 618 -15.88 -0.38 2.55
CA GLN A 618 -16.58 0.55 3.42
C GLN A 618 -15.64 1.60 3.99
N ILE A 619 -16.15 2.80 4.22
CA ILE A 619 -15.49 3.86 5.00
C ILE A 619 -16.42 4.25 6.14
N GLU A 620 -15.89 4.32 7.35
CA GLU A 620 -16.55 4.85 8.54
C GLU A 620 -15.88 6.15 8.99
N ASP A 621 -16.65 7.00 9.65
CA ASP A 621 -16.10 8.14 10.38
C ASP A 621 -15.46 7.71 11.72
N MET A 622 -14.90 8.65 12.46
CA MET A 622 -14.29 8.40 13.77
C MET A 622 -15.29 7.87 14.82
N HIS A 623 -16.58 8.09 14.63
CA HIS A 623 -17.66 7.65 15.54
C HIS A 623 -18.23 6.27 15.18
N GLY A 624 -17.77 5.69 14.06
CA GLY A 624 -18.25 4.41 13.56
C GLY A 624 -19.48 4.51 12.67
N ASN A 625 -19.86 5.70 12.21
CA ASN A 625 -20.92 5.86 11.22
C ASN A 625 -20.41 5.52 9.84
N ILE A 626 -21.15 4.73 9.08
CA ILE A 626 -20.80 4.41 7.68
C ILE A 626 -21.03 5.65 6.82
N VAL A 627 -19.97 6.14 6.20
CA VAL A 627 -20.02 7.31 5.30
C VAL A 627 -19.93 6.93 3.82
N ALA A 628 -19.46 5.74 3.51
CA ALA A 628 -19.47 5.22 2.15
C ALA A 628 -19.39 3.68 2.12
N THR A 629 -20.01 3.07 1.11
CA THR A 629 -19.86 1.65 0.75
C THR A 629 -19.58 1.54 -0.74
N PHE A 630 -18.83 0.50 -1.13
CA PHE A 630 -18.42 0.28 -2.52
C PHE A 630 -18.82 -1.12 -2.97
N ALA A 631 -19.33 -1.20 -4.20
CA ALA A 631 -19.69 -2.46 -4.84
C ALA A 631 -18.93 -2.59 -6.18
N PRO A 632 -18.65 -3.82 -6.65
CA PRO A 632 -17.92 -4.03 -7.89
C PRO A 632 -18.77 -3.58 -9.08
N LYS A 633 -18.11 -2.92 -10.04
CA LYS A 633 -18.68 -2.71 -11.37
C LYS A 633 -18.43 -3.95 -12.20
N MET A 634 -19.49 -4.50 -12.76
CA MET A 634 -19.48 -5.66 -13.64
C MET A 634 -19.77 -5.21 -15.07
N THR A 635 -19.05 -5.79 -16.03
CA THR A 635 -19.21 -5.49 -17.45
C THR A 635 -19.21 -6.79 -18.24
N GLU A 636 -20.29 -7.08 -18.95
CA GLU A 636 -20.34 -8.20 -19.87
C GLU A 636 -19.42 -7.89 -21.07
N VAL A 637 -18.48 -8.79 -21.35
CA VAL A 637 -17.48 -8.67 -22.42
C VAL A 637 -17.63 -9.80 -23.43
N LEU A 638 -17.93 -10.99 -22.94
CA LEU A 638 -18.12 -12.20 -23.73
C LEU A 638 -19.49 -12.80 -23.46
N THR A 639 -20.00 -13.61 -24.43
CA THR A 639 -21.03 -14.56 -24.12
C THR A 639 -20.49 -15.67 -23.21
N ALA A 640 -21.35 -16.28 -22.41
CA ALA A 640 -20.96 -17.38 -21.53
C ALA A 640 -20.33 -18.55 -22.31
N ASP A 641 -20.86 -18.90 -23.47
CA ASP A 641 -20.31 -19.94 -24.36
C ASP A 641 -18.88 -19.63 -24.80
N ALA A 642 -18.61 -18.41 -25.27
CA ALA A 642 -17.25 -17.99 -25.61
C ALA A 642 -16.31 -18.03 -24.43
N ALA A 643 -16.76 -17.61 -23.21
CA ALA A 643 -15.98 -17.68 -21.99
C ALA A 643 -15.65 -19.13 -21.59
N HIS A 644 -16.60 -20.05 -21.67
CA HIS A 644 -16.39 -21.48 -21.37
C HIS A 644 -15.41 -22.13 -22.34
N LYS A 645 -15.52 -21.83 -23.65
CA LYS A 645 -14.54 -22.28 -24.66
C LYS A 645 -13.15 -21.75 -24.37
N MET A 646 -13.03 -20.47 -23.97
CA MET A 646 -11.74 -19.88 -23.56
C MET A 646 -11.20 -20.51 -22.27
N LEU A 647 -12.06 -20.75 -21.28
CA LEU A 647 -11.71 -21.44 -20.04
C LEU A 647 -11.10 -22.82 -20.33
N TYR A 648 -11.74 -23.62 -21.19
CA TYR A 648 -11.22 -24.91 -21.64
C TYR A 648 -9.84 -24.78 -22.29
N MET A 649 -9.64 -23.83 -23.21
CA MET A 649 -8.35 -23.62 -23.86
C MET A 649 -7.26 -23.20 -22.88
N LEU A 650 -7.58 -22.32 -21.93
CA LEU A 650 -6.61 -21.81 -20.93
C LEU A 650 -6.23 -22.88 -19.89
N GLN A 651 -7.14 -23.81 -19.55
CA GLN A 651 -6.78 -25.01 -18.76
C GLN A 651 -5.76 -25.89 -19.51
N ASN A 652 -5.90 -26.04 -20.83
CA ASN A 652 -4.98 -26.83 -21.63
C ASN A 652 -3.59 -26.21 -21.75
N VAL A 653 -3.45 -24.88 -21.64
CA VAL A 653 -2.14 -24.21 -21.52
C VAL A 653 -1.40 -24.69 -20.27
N VAL A 654 -2.10 -24.95 -19.17
CA VAL A 654 -1.52 -25.45 -17.91
C VAL A 654 -1.36 -26.98 -17.93
N ASN A 655 -2.29 -27.71 -18.50
CA ASN A 655 -2.26 -29.18 -18.45
C ASN A 655 -1.21 -29.79 -19.40
N GLY A 656 -0.88 -29.16 -20.51
CA GLY A 656 0.09 -29.71 -21.47
C GLY A 656 0.83 -28.68 -22.32
N GLY A 657 0.67 -27.38 -22.00
CA GLY A 657 1.25 -26.28 -22.77
C GLY A 657 2.37 -25.54 -22.03
N THR A 658 2.52 -24.25 -22.35
CA THR A 658 3.57 -23.37 -21.82
C THR A 658 3.49 -23.15 -20.31
N GLY A 659 2.33 -23.39 -19.69
CA GLY A 659 2.07 -23.32 -18.24
C GLY A 659 2.30 -24.64 -17.49
N GLY A 660 2.69 -25.72 -18.15
CA GLY A 660 2.77 -27.08 -17.59
C GLY A 660 3.66 -27.24 -16.36
N ARG A 661 4.60 -26.31 -16.11
CA ARG A 661 5.42 -26.28 -14.90
C ARG A 661 4.60 -26.17 -13.60
N LEU A 662 3.39 -25.61 -13.63
CA LEU A 662 2.50 -25.59 -12.47
C LEU A 662 2.14 -27.02 -12.03
N ARG A 663 1.95 -27.93 -12.98
CA ARG A 663 1.72 -29.35 -12.70
C ARG A 663 3.01 -30.07 -12.32
N SER A 664 4.02 -30.00 -13.21
CA SER A 664 5.23 -30.82 -13.10
C SER A 664 6.20 -30.39 -12.01
N SER A 665 6.39 -29.07 -11.79
CA SER A 665 7.40 -28.56 -10.85
C SER A 665 6.79 -28.11 -9.52
N PHE A 666 5.53 -27.63 -9.51
CA PHE A 666 4.86 -27.16 -8.29
C PHE A 666 3.89 -28.20 -7.72
N GLY A 667 3.52 -29.23 -8.48
CA GLY A 667 2.62 -30.30 -8.03
C GLY A 667 1.18 -29.85 -7.79
N LEU A 668 0.76 -28.73 -8.37
CA LEU A 668 -0.59 -28.17 -8.20
C LEU A 668 -1.61 -29.00 -8.97
N GLN A 669 -2.58 -29.60 -8.30
CA GLN A 669 -3.60 -30.50 -8.90
C GLN A 669 -4.98 -29.87 -9.02
N MET A 670 -5.26 -28.74 -8.33
CA MET A 670 -6.54 -28.04 -8.43
C MET A 670 -6.86 -27.62 -9.88
N PRO A 671 -8.13 -27.39 -10.23
CA PRO A 671 -8.49 -26.80 -11.50
C PRO A 671 -7.76 -25.47 -11.72
N LEU A 672 -6.99 -25.37 -12.80
CA LEU A 672 -6.14 -24.23 -13.13
C LEU A 672 -6.22 -23.90 -14.60
N GLY A 673 -6.36 -22.63 -14.90
CA GLY A 673 -6.12 -22.07 -16.23
C GLY A 673 -5.06 -20.97 -16.18
N GLY A 674 -4.48 -20.61 -17.31
CA GLY A 674 -3.54 -19.51 -17.34
C GLY A 674 -2.81 -19.33 -18.66
N LYS A 675 -1.99 -18.29 -18.74
CA LYS A 675 -1.21 -17.93 -19.93
C LYS A 675 0.14 -17.33 -19.55
N THR A 676 1.19 -17.81 -20.19
CA THR A 676 2.54 -17.22 -20.15
C THR A 676 2.67 -16.08 -21.15
N GLY A 677 3.37 -15.02 -20.78
CA GLY A 677 3.78 -13.94 -21.66
C GLY A 677 5.28 -13.73 -21.68
N THR A 678 5.80 -13.45 -22.86
CA THR A 678 7.20 -13.07 -23.06
C THR A 678 7.21 -12.10 -24.23
N THR A 679 7.79 -10.92 -24.03
CA THR A 679 7.95 -9.95 -25.10
C THR A 679 9.21 -10.29 -25.92
N GLN A 680 9.29 -9.72 -27.12
CA GLN A 680 10.49 -9.85 -27.94
C GLN A 680 11.71 -9.38 -27.14
N ASN A 681 12.80 -10.12 -27.26
CA ASN A 681 14.05 -9.86 -26.54
C ASN A 681 13.98 -10.04 -25.01
N ASN A 682 12.98 -10.71 -24.45
CA ASN A 682 12.85 -11.04 -23.01
C ASN A 682 12.82 -9.82 -22.07
N SER A 683 12.33 -8.66 -22.53
CA SER A 683 12.30 -7.44 -21.70
C SER A 683 11.20 -7.48 -20.64
N ASP A 684 10.09 -8.13 -20.96
CA ASP A 684 8.92 -8.25 -20.08
C ASP A 684 8.46 -9.69 -20.05
N THR A 685 8.31 -10.22 -18.86
CA THR A 685 7.87 -11.60 -18.64
C THR A 685 6.63 -11.61 -17.76
N TRP A 686 5.64 -12.38 -18.17
CA TRP A 686 4.32 -12.39 -17.55
C TRP A 686 3.83 -13.80 -17.28
N PHE A 687 3.00 -13.90 -16.26
CA PHE A 687 2.10 -15.03 -16.08
C PHE A 687 0.76 -14.54 -15.55
N MET A 688 -0.31 -14.91 -16.23
CA MET A 688 -1.69 -14.73 -15.76
C MET A 688 -2.26 -16.11 -15.50
N GLY A 689 -2.85 -16.32 -14.33
CA GLY A 689 -3.41 -17.61 -13.96
C GLY A 689 -4.61 -17.48 -13.05
N PHE A 690 -5.44 -18.52 -13.02
CA PHE A 690 -6.66 -18.53 -12.24
C PHE A 690 -7.06 -19.94 -11.79
N THR A 691 -7.80 -19.97 -10.70
CA THR A 691 -8.63 -21.08 -10.21
C THR A 691 -10.11 -20.64 -10.25
N PRO A 692 -11.08 -21.48 -9.87
CA PRO A 692 -12.47 -21.04 -9.79
C PRO A 692 -12.69 -19.77 -8.95
N ASP A 693 -11.97 -19.60 -7.85
CA ASP A 693 -12.21 -18.53 -6.86
C ASP A 693 -11.10 -17.48 -6.79
N LEU A 694 -10.09 -17.58 -7.66
CA LEU A 694 -8.93 -16.69 -7.60
C LEU A 694 -8.31 -16.44 -8.96
N VAL A 695 -8.12 -15.18 -9.32
CA VAL A 695 -7.33 -14.75 -10.49
C VAL A 695 -6.10 -14.00 -9.99
N ALA A 696 -4.91 -14.34 -10.47
CA ALA A 696 -3.70 -13.63 -10.13
C ALA A 696 -2.78 -13.43 -11.32
N GLY A 697 -2.07 -12.31 -11.32
CA GLY A 697 -1.13 -11.94 -12.36
C GLY A 697 0.22 -11.52 -11.81
N CYS A 698 1.27 -11.86 -12.54
CA CYS A 698 2.64 -11.52 -12.22
C CYS A 698 3.37 -10.98 -13.43
N TRP A 699 4.09 -9.89 -13.25
CA TRP A 699 5.09 -9.36 -14.17
C TRP A 699 6.47 -9.40 -13.52
N VAL A 700 7.50 -9.72 -14.31
CA VAL A 700 8.91 -9.63 -13.91
C VAL A 700 9.71 -9.04 -15.05
N GLY A 701 10.61 -8.09 -14.74
CA GLY A 701 11.50 -7.46 -15.71
C GLY A 701 12.50 -6.52 -15.06
N GLY A 702 13.27 -5.81 -15.87
CA GLY A 702 14.12 -4.73 -15.42
C GLY A 702 13.38 -3.39 -15.41
N GLU A 703 13.89 -2.40 -14.66
CA GLU A 703 13.41 -1.03 -14.72
C GLU A 703 13.44 -0.50 -16.16
N GLU A 704 14.57 -0.67 -16.83
CA GLU A 704 14.74 -0.38 -18.25
C GLU A 704 14.51 -1.67 -19.07
N ARG A 705 13.85 -1.59 -20.22
CA ARG A 705 13.65 -2.74 -21.14
C ARG A 705 14.97 -3.36 -21.63
N SER A 706 16.02 -2.61 -21.58
CA SER A 706 17.39 -3.07 -21.94
C SER A 706 18.06 -3.88 -20.83
N VAL A 707 17.53 -3.86 -19.61
CA VAL A 707 17.99 -4.68 -18.48
C VAL A 707 17.16 -5.99 -18.48
N ARG A 708 17.73 -7.03 -19.07
CA ARG A 708 17.02 -8.28 -19.35
C ARG A 708 17.99 -9.43 -19.54
N PHE A 709 17.50 -10.66 -19.43
CA PHE A 709 18.23 -11.84 -19.84
C PHE A 709 18.43 -11.88 -21.36
N ASN A 710 19.62 -12.27 -21.81
CA ASN A 710 19.86 -12.57 -23.22
C ASN A 710 19.32 -13.96 -23.59
N SER A 711 19.28 -14.89 -22.62
CA SER A 711 18.84 -16.27 -22.81
C SER A 711 17.37 -16.45 -22.47
N MET A 712 16.66 -17.28 -23.25
CA MET A 712 15.29 -17.73 -22.96
C MET A 712 15.20 -18.62 -21.71
N ALA A 713 16.29 -19.23 -21.24
CA ALA A 713 16.28 -20.16 -20.11
C ALA A 713 15.68 -19.53 -18.83
N PHE A 714 16.00 -18.24 -18.59
CA PHE A 714 15.46 -17.45 -17.48
C PHE A 714 14.62 -16.26 -17.94
N GLY A 715 14.75 -15.83 -19.20
CA GLY A 715 14.11 -14.65 -19.77
C GLY A 715 12.73 -14.91 -20.36
N GLN A 716 12.03 -15.97 -20.01
CA GLN A 716 10.67 -16.26 -20.45
C GLN A 716 9.68 -16.33 -19.29
N GLY A 717 8.41 -16.03 -19.56
CA GLY A 717 7.36 -15.99 -18.54
C GLY A 717 7.24 -17.28 -17.72
N ALA A 718 7.42 -18.45 -18.35
CA ALA A 718 7.43 -19.75 -17.67
C ALA A 718 8.58 -19.93 -16.66
N ALA A 719 9.67 -19.16 -16.78
CA ALA A 719 10.82 -19.23 -15.89
C ALA A 719 10.87 -18.07 -14.89
N ALA A 720 10.42 -16.87 -15.28
CA ALA A 720 10.54 -15.66 -14.49
C ALA A 720 9.27 -15.34 -13.68
N ALA A 721 8.08 -15.35 -14.29
CA ALA A 721 6.84 -14.91 -13.64
C ALA A 721 5.99 -16.08 -13.10
N LEU A 722 5.82 -17.16 -13.86
CA LEU A 722 5.02 -18.34 -13.46
C LEU A 722 5.42 -18.92 -12.09
N PRO A 723 6.71 -19.01 -11.71
CA PRO A 723 7.08 -19.57 -10.41
C PRO A 723 6.57 -18.77 -9.22
N ILE A 724 6.41 -17.44 -9.35
CA ILE A 724 5.85 -16.59 -8.29
C ILE A 724 4.39 -16.99 -8.06
N PHE A 725 3.61 -17.09 -9.13
CA PHE A 725 2.22 -17.55 -9.05
C PHE A 725 2.12 -18.97 -8.46
N GLY A 726 2.98 -19.90 -8.90
CA GLY A 726 3.00 -21.27 -8.39
C GLY A 726 3.31 -21.36 -6.88
N LYS A 727 4.30 -20.59 -6.40
CA LYS A 727 4.64 -20.50 -4.98
C LYS A 727 3.50 -19.89 -4.16
N PHE A 728 2.91 -18.82 -4.65
CA PHE A 728 1.78 -18.16 -4.03
C PHE A 728 0.60 -19.13 -3.85
N LEU A 729 0.15 -19.80 -4.94
CA LEU A 729 -0.95 -20.75 -4.85
C LEU A 729 -0.64 -21.91 -3.91
N LYS A 730 0.58 -22.43 -3.92
CA LYS A 730 0.97 -23.50 -3.01
C LYS A 730 0.79 -23.11 -1.54
N LYS A 731 1.11 -21.87 -1.18
CA LYS A 731 0.91 -21.34 0.17
C LYS A 731 -0.59 -21.13 0.47
N VAL A 732 -1.34 -20.52 -0.45
CA VAL A 732 -2.78 -20.25 -0.29
C VAL A 732 -3.59 -21.53 -0.10
N TYR A 733 -3.40 -22.50 -0.98
CA TYR A 733 -4.12 -23.80 -0.89
C TYR A 733 -3.55 -24.75 0.19
N GLY A 734 -2.39 -24.45 0.72
CA GLY A 734 -1.81 -25.13 1.87
C GLY A 734 -2.30 -24.60 3.23
N ASP A 735 -2.91 -23.42 3.26
CA ASP A 735 -3.43 -22.82 4.49
C ASP A 735 -4.95 -23.06 4.62
N SER A 736 -5.32 -24.03 5.43
CA SER A 736 -6.73 -24.39 5.66
C SER A 736 -7.59 -23.25 6.24
N LYS A 737 -6.98 -22.23 6.86
CA LYS A 737 -7.69 -21.08 7.42
C LYS A 737 -8.26 -20.16 6.33
N LEU A 738 -7.69 -20.20 5.13
CA LEU A 738 -8.16 -19.40 4.01
C LEU A 738 -9.39 -20.00 3.31
N GLY A 739 -9.73 -21.27 3.57
CA GLY A 739 -10.92 -21.91 3.04
C GLY A 739 -10.89 -22.30 1.57
N TYR A 740 -9.74 -22.17 0.87
CA TYR A 740 -9.61 -22.60 -0.52
C TYR A 740 -9.51 -24.11 -0.62
N LEU A 741 -10.39 -24.73 -1.43
CA LEU A 741 -10.45 -26.16 -1.63
C LEU A 741 -9.95 -26.57 -3.02
N ALA A 742 -9.03 -27.52 -3.06
CA ALA A 742 -8.38 -27.93 -4.31
C ALA A 742 -9.29 -28.77 -5.26
N ASN A 743 -10.42 -29.24 -4.78
CA ASN A 743 -11.35 -30.11 -5.52
C ASN A 743 -12.59 -29.38 -6.08
N ILE A 744 -12.69 -28.07 -5.93
CA ILE A 744 -13.81 -27.30 -6.52
C ILE A 744 -13.56 -27.16 -8.03
N PRO A 745 -14.45 -27.69 -8.90
CA PRO A 745 -14.33 -27.55 -10.34
C PRO A 745 -14.74 -26.15 -10.81
N PHE A 746 -14.34 -25.77 -12.02
CA PHE A 746 -14.98 -24.67 -12.71
C PHE A 746 -16.44 -25.02 -13.00
N GLN A 747 -17.32 -24.05 -12.85
CA GLN A 747 -18.72 -24.21 -13.18
C GLN A 747 -18.88 -24.16 -14.70
N LEU A 748 -19.43 -25.22 -15.28
CA LEU A 748 -19.72 -25.33 -16.70
C LEU A 748 -21.18 -25.82 -16.86
N PRO A 749 -21.89 -25.43 -17.89
CA PRO A 749 -23.24 -25.95 -18.18
C PRO A 749 -23.21 -27.46 -18.32
N GLU A 750 -24.32 -28.10 -17.94
CA GLU A 750 -24.50 -29.55 -18.15
C GLU A 750 -24.44 -29.85 -19.66
N GLY A 751 -23.65 -30.85 -20.05
CA GLY A 751 -23.45 -31.21 -21.45
C GLY A 751 -22.55 -30.28 -22.23
N PHE A 752 -21.81 -29.35 -21.58
CA PHE A 752 -20.89 -28.47 -22.32
C PHE A 752 -19.83 -29.29 -23.08
N SER A 753 -19.78 -29.09 -24.39
CA SER A 753 -18.71 -29.59 -25.28
C SER A 753 -17.97 -28.40 -25.90
N PRO A 754 -16.64 -28.30 -25.70
CA PRO A 754 -15.86 -27.22 -26.31
C PRO A 754 -15.74 -27.31 -27.82
N CYS A 755 -15.95 -28.50 -28.35
CA CYS A 755 -15.89 -28.83 -29.78
C CYS A 755 -17.27 -29.33 -30.24
N TYR A 756 -17.66 -28.99 -31.45
CA TYR A 756 -18.87 -29.57 -32.03
C TYR A 756 -18.71 -31.10 -32.15
N ASP A 757 -19.72 -31.85 -31.73
CA ASP A 757 -19.77 -33.30 -32.02
C ASP A 757 -19.84 -33.51 -33.54
N ALA A 758 -18.75 -34.02 -34.11
CA ALA A 758 -18.65 -34.34 -35.52
C ALA A 758 -19.64 -35.44 -35.97
N GLY A 759 -20.56 -35.86 -35.07
CA GLY A 759 -21.54 -36.93 -35.30
C GLY A 759 -22.92 -36.51 -35.77
N ASN A 760 -23.26 -35.21 -35.80
CA ASN A 760 -24.62 -34.77 -36.12
C ASN A 760 -24.72 -33.56 -37.08
N SER A 761 -23.70 -33.30 -37.89
CA SER A 761 -23.81 -32.32 -38.96
C SER A 761 -23.39 -32.96 -40.28
N ASP A 762 -24.38 -33.40 -41.06
CA ASP A 762 -24.27 -33.59 -42.54
C ASP A 762 -24.04 -32.25 -43.27
N GLU A 763 -23.71 -31.18 -42.54
CA GLU A 763 -23.24 -29.90 -43.04
C GLU A 763 -21.84 -29.59 -42.47
N ALA A 764 -20.86 -30.45 -42.74
CA ALA A 764 -19.47 -30.02 -42.76
C ALA A 764 -19.32 -29.07 -43.96
N VAL A 765 -19.60 -27.80 -43.74
CA VAL A 765 -19.32 -26.77 -44.74
C VAL A 765 -17.81 -26.79 -44.95
N GLU A 766 -17.41 -27.23 -46.12
CA GLU A 766 -16.11 -26.93 -46.74
C GLU A 766 -15.95 -25.41 -46.84
N ILE A 767 -15.66 -24.74 -45.75
CA ILE A 767 -15.33 -23.33 -45.75
C ILE A 767 -13.87 -23.24 -45.40
N TYR A 768 -13.01 -23.29 -46.42
CA TYR A 768 -11.68 -22.69 -46.37
C TYR A 768 -10.79 -23.12 -47.53
N GLU A 769 -11.32 -23.12 -48.74
CA GLU A 769 -10.47 -22.92 -49.93
C GLU A 769 -10.71 -21.51 -50.49
N GLY A 770 -9.70 -20.71 -50.39
CA GLY A 770 -9.31 -19.62 -51.25
C GLY A 770 -10.37 -18.66 -51.81
N VAL A 771 -10.79 -17.64 -51.10
CA VAL A 771 -11.29 -16.44 -51.77
C VAL A 771 -10.10 -15.52 -52.02
N THR A 772 -9.62 -15.50 -53.24
CA THR A 772 -8.84 -14.37 -53.77
C THR A 772 -9.72 -13.13 -53.70
N PRO A 773 -9.23 -12.00 -53.17
CA PRO A 773 -10.05 -10.79 -53.15
C PRO A 773 -10.17 -10.25 -54.57
N ASP A 774 -11.36 -10.36 -55.08
CA ASP A 774 -11.75 -9.66 -56.30
C ASP A 774 -11.94 -8.18 -55.96
N SER A 775 -11.19 -7.34 -56.65
CA SER A 775 -11.21 -5.89 -56.53
C SER A 775 -12.51 -5.38 -57.16
N THR A 776 -13.51 -5.03 -56.39
CA THR A 776 -14.50 -3.98 -56.63
C THR A 776 -15.78 -4.22 -55.82
N SER A 777 -15.91 -3.60 -54.66
CA SER A 777 -17.17 -3.12 -54.19
C SER A 777 -16.99 -1.92 -53.26
N SER A 778 -17.42 -0.80 -53.78
CA SER A 778 -17.61 0.46 -53.06
C SER A 778 -18.62 0.28 -51.93
N TYR A 779 -18.21 0.46 -50.67
CA TYR A 779 -19.12 0.67 -49.54
C TYR A 779 -19.23 2.15 -49.23
N SER A 780 -20.44 2.67 -49.38
CA SER A 780 -20.89 3.98 -48.92
C SER A 780 -21.02 3.98 -47.40
N PRO A 781 -20.73 5.08 -46.70
CA PRO A 781 -20.81 5.14 -45.25
C PRO A 781 -22.24 5.47 -44.79
N PHE A 782 -22.67 4.77 -43.78
CA PHE A 782 -23.67 5.25 -42.84
C PHE A 782 -23.07 5.20 -41.41
#